data_ba669cdedd918ff11c09239ac4af9a1c
#
_entry.id   ba669cdedd918ff11c09239ac4af9a1c
#
_cell.length_a   1.000
_cell.length_b   1.000
_cell.length_c   1.000
_cell.angle_alpha   90.00
_cell.angle_beta   90.00
_cell.angle_gamma   90.00
#
_symmetry.space_group_name_H-M   'P 1'
#
loop_
_entity.id
_entity.type
_entity.pdbx_description
1 polymer ?
#
loop_
_entity_poly.entity_id
_entity_poly.type
_entity_poly.pdbx_seq_one_letter_code
_entity_poly.pdbx_strand_id
1 'polypeptide(L)'
;MRFGFPLGLVLLLVSSLCGARPFEDAQCQECHGAKGFGVPTGEHGETAQEQLFVATESFAESVHGALACTDCHHDIEELPHRKGGLGVVDCVTCHEQIESDQWVPPNRASWLRPEPPRVVAFTRDYVLSAHADVSVPNNAGCATCHTAHYVFSSSDPRASTYRLESPAMCGACHRQALEEYRASMHGAALKRPWVGDSATCSDCHSSHKITDLTRLPAHRLVTEQCGACHAVERDGYMASPHGQLAWHGNQDAPKCVDCHAGHDIVRVSDAASPVGPEHRVETCRKCHERANAQFAKYQPHGTTRDFGKYPGLWLLGKGMGALIVLVLVFFYTHSVLWWWREKRERPVIYRKVEGRSYPMRIKREKPRSGVHFRRFAWGWRVNHWLLALSLMLLVFTGMVVMYPNTDWAQTLVPLLGGPEPLNAIHHWAGVIFLLTIFGHAAVVLIRLLRDREFDWFGPDSLLPRRQDWEDMKGQFRWYFGKGEQPRFGRWTYWEKFDYWAVYWGAFIIGLSGLLLWFADAVGTVLPGWIFNLATVAHGLEAFLAVMTLFVVHFFNNHFRPAKFPLDPVMFTGSWDLEELKEERPAEYERLRASGALDGLLVAPPSKIWSRVSHLLGFTLLGLGLLLLVLVVDGFLKRGLF
;
A
#
# COMPACT_ATOMS: atom_id res chain seq x y z
N MET A 1 75.65 -40.93 -7.87
CA MET A 1 75.30 -42.22 -7.32
C MET A 1 73.90 -42.57 -7.66
N ARG A 2 73.69 -43.62 -8.41
CA ARG A 2 72.41 -44.21 -8.79
C ARG A 2 71.81 -44.92 -7.56
N PHE A 3 70.48 -44.80 -7.35
CA PHE A 3 69.68 -45.92 -6.93
C PHE A 3 68.24 -45.73 -7.41
N GLY A 4 67.84 -46.60 -8.33
CA GLY A 4 66.46 -46.76 -8.78
C GLY A 4 65.70 -47.67 -7.82
N PHE A 5 64.41 -47.50 -7.76
CA PHE A 5 63.44 -48.43 -7.18
C PHE A 5 62.28 -48.67 -8.13
N PRO A 6 61.73 -49.84 -8.19
CA PRO A 6 60.92 -50.32 -9.29
C PRO A 6 59.44 -49.90 -9.16
N LEU A 7 58.81 -49.75 -10.31
CA LEU A 7 57.37 -49.58 -10.48
C LEU A 7 56.62 -50.84 -10.02
N GLY A 8 55.99 -50.77 -8.87
CA GLY A 8 54.96 -51.70 -8.44
C GLY A 8 53.63 -51.30 -8.98
N LEU A 9 53.17 -52.08 -9.94
CA LEU A 9 51.80 -51.99 -10.50
C LEU A 9 50.80 -52.44 -9.47
N VAL A 10 50.23 -51.52 -8.68
CA VAL A 10 49.04 -51.78 -7.86
C VAL A 10 47.82 -51.51 -8.73
N LEU A 11 47.28 -52.57 -9.31
CA LEU A 11 45.91 -52.57 -9.83
C LEU A 11 44.97 -52.42 -8.62
N LEU A 12 44.61 -51.18 -8.33
CA LEU A 12 43.45 -50.87 -7.53
C LEU A 12 42.20 -51.17 -8.38
N LEU A 13 41.63 -52.34 -8.18
CA LEU A 13 40.25 -52.62 -8.47
C LEU A 13 39.39 -51.64 -7.64
N VAL A 14 39.14 -50.47 -8.20
CA VAL A 14 38.01 -49.67 -7.77
C VAL A 14 36.78 -50.38 -8.28
N SER A 15 36.29 -51.32 -7.46
CA SER A 15 34.92 -51.84 -7.58
C SER A 15 34.00 -50.62 -7.42
N SER A 16 33.50 -50.13 -8.52
CA SER A 16 32.31 -49.28 -8.58
C SER A 16 31.20 -50.04 -7.85
N LEU A 17 30.97 -49.71 -6.60
CA LEU A 17 29.70 -49.97 -5.94
C LEU A 17 28.65 -49.08 -6.60
N CYS A 18 28.33 -49.36 -7.86
CA CYS A 18 27.02 -49.09 -8.40
C CYS A 18 26.10 -50.02 -7.65
N GLY A 19 25.25 -49.50 -6.78
CA GLY A 19 24.20 -50.30 -6.12
C GLY A 19 23.45 -51.04 -7.22
N ALA A 20 23.67 -52.36 -7.34
CA ALA A 20 22.94 -53.19 -8.27
C ALA A 20 21.46 -53.04 -7.90
N ARG A 21 20.62 -52.61 -8.85
CA ARG A 21 19.17 -52.62 -8.68
C ARG A 21 18.74 -54.06 -8.39
N PRO A 22 17.88 -54.34 -7.41
CA PRO A 22 17.52 -55.68 -7.07
C PRO A 22 16.76 -56.37 -8.21
N PHE A 23 16.07 -55.58 -9.09
CA PHE A 23 15.27 -56.12 -10.21
C PHE A 23 15.40 -55.20 -11.44
N GLU A 24 15.20 -55.81 -12.64
CA GLU A 24 15.11 -55.06 -13.90
C GLU A 24 13.62 -54.75 -14.19
N ASP A 25 13.33 -53.60 -14.82
CA ASP A 25 11.97 -53.17 -15.17
C ASP A 25 11.22 -54.21 -16.01
N ALA A 26 11.93 -54.97 -16.87
CA ALA A 26 11.34 -56.03 -17.66
C ALA A 26 10.67 -57.14 -16.81
N GLN A 27 11.19 -57.45 -15.63
CA GLN A 27 10.62 -58.41 -14.71
C GLN A 27 9.30 -57.93 -14.09
N CYS A 28 9.22 -56.62 -13.81
CA CYS A 28 7.97 -55.98 -13.30
C CYS A 28 6.89 -55.98 -14.42
N GLN A 29 7.32 -55.70 -15.66
CA GLN A 29 6.44 -55.59 -16.82
C GLN A 29 5.86 -56.93 -17.29
N GLU A 30 6.46 -58.07 -16.94
CA GLU A 30 5.88 -59.40 -17.22
C GLU A 30 4.45 -59.56 -16.68
N CYS A 31 4.20 -58.98 -15.50
CA CYS A 31 2.88 -58.93 -14.88
C CYS A 31 2.18 -57.60 -15.12
N HIS A 32 2.82 -56.48 -14.73
CA HIS A 32 2.20 -55.16 -14.76
C HIS A 32 2.07 -54.55 -16.16
N GLY A 33 2.77 -55.08 -17.15
CA GLY A 33 2.57 -54.72 -18.57
C GLY A 33 1.42 -55.46 -19.28
N ALA A 34 0.80 -56.46 -18.63
CA ALA A 34 -0.29 -57.22 -19.21
C ALA A 34 -1.64 -56.51 -19.02
N LYS A 35 -2.33 -56.20 -20.14
CA LYS A 35 -3.67 -55.58 -20.07
C LYS A 35 -4.65 -56.48 -19.32
N GLY A 36 -5.34 -55.88 -18.31
CA GLY A 36 -6.29 -56.61 -17.46
C GLY A 36 -5.64 -57.30 -16.26
N PHE A 37 -4.34 -57.13 -16.05
CA PHE A 37 -3.72 -57.60 -14.82
C PHE A 37 -4.29 -56.82 -13.61
N GLY A 38 -4.87 -57.57 -12.66
CA GLY A 38 -5.51 -57.00 -11.48
C GLY A 38 -5.63 -58.05 -10.39
N VAL A 39 -5.81 -57.60 -9.16
CA VAL A 39 -5.93 -58.40 -7.96
C VAL A 39 -7.32 -58.21 -7.36
N PRO A 40 -8.02 -59.30 -6.89
CA PRO A 40 -9.32 -59.16 -6.24
C PRO A 40 -9.21 -58.27 -4.98
N THR A 41 -10.15 -57.32 -4.84
CA THR A 41 -10.12 -56.35 -3.70
C THR A 41 -10.68 -56.93 -2.38
N GLY A 42 -11.35 -58.07 -2.42
CA GLY A 42 -11.86 -58.79 -1.24
C GLY A 42 -13.08 -58.16 -0.55
N GLU A 43 -13.53 -56.98 -0.94
CA GLU A 43 -14.57 -56.27 -0.18
C GLU A 43 -16.02 -56.39 -0.70
N HIS A 44 -16.30 -56.84 -1.91
CA HIS A 44 -17.70 -57.01 -2.40
C HIS A 44 -17.82 -58.07 -3.47
N GLY A 45 -17.52 -59.34 -3.14
CA GLY A 45 -17.74 -60.43 -4.08
C GLY A 45 -16.72 -60.49 -5.24
N GLU A 46 -16.64 -61.63 -5.88
CA GLU A 46 -15.60 -62.02 -6.86
C GLU A 46 -15.42 -61.12 -8.11
N THR A 47 -16.10 -59.99 -8.23
CA THR A 47 -16.11 -59.16 -9.45
C THR A 47 -15.34 -57.83 -9.34
N ALA A 48 -14.96 -57.36 -8.15
CA ALA A 48 -14.17 -56.12 -7.99
C ALA A 48 -12.68 -56.45 -8.05
N GLN A 49 -11.99 -55.96 -9.07
CA GLN A 49 -10.52 -56.08 -9.20
C GLN A 49 -9.87 -54.71 -9.24
N GLU A 50 -8.85 -54.54 -8.43
CA GLU A 50 -7.94 -53.41 -8.56
C GLU A 50 -7.05 -53.65 -9.78
N GLN A 51 -7.09 -52.71 -10.74
CA GLN A 51 -6.26 -52.80 -11.94
C GLN A 51 -4.83 -52.35 -11.61
N LEU A 52 -3.89 -53.27 -11.82
CA LEU A 52 -2.46 -53.06 -11.58
C LEU A 52 -1.66 -52.91 -12.88
N PHE A 53 -2.34 -52.79 -14.00
CA PHE A 53 -1.74 -52.62 -15.32
C PHE A 53 -1.07 -51.24 -15.45
N VAL A 54 0.20 -51.23 -15.90
CA VAL A 54 0.97 -50.02 -16.25
C VAL A 54 1.28 -50.06 -17.73
N ALA A 55 0.72 -49.12 -18.52
CA ALA A 55 1.02 -48.97 -19.95
C ALA A 55 2.47 -48.49 -20.13
N THR A 56 3.35 -49.40 -20.51
CA THR A 56 4.80 -49.18 -20.63
C THR A 56 5.14 -47.99 -21.52
N GLU A 57 4.47 -47.86 -22.68
CA GLU A 57 4.71 -46.74 -23.61
C GLU A 57 4.36 -45.39 -22.98
N SER A 58 3.20 -45.29 -22.30
CA SER A 58 2.75 -44.07 -21.65
C SER A 58 3.64 -43.70 -20.45
N PHE A 59 4.13 -44.69 -19.71
CA PHE A 59 5.11 -44.46 -18.63
C PHE A 59 6.42 -43.93 -19.19
N ALA A 60 6.95 -44.54 -20.27
CA ALA A 60 8.19 -44.13 -20.90
C ALA A 60 8.14 -42.69 -21.44
N GLU A 61 6.95 -42.21 -21.83
CA GLU A 61 6.72 -40.81 -22.26
C GLU A 61 6.47 -39.84 -21.10
N SER A 62 6.28 -40.34 -19.89
CA SER A 62 6.07 -39.50 -18.70
C SER A 62 7.36 -38.76 -18.27
N VAL A 63 7.25 -37.74 -17.42
CA VAL A 63 8.42 -37.04 -16.87
C VAL A 63 9.30 -37.95 -16.00
N HIS A 64 8.77 -39.11 -15.56
CA HIS A 64 9.49 -40.11 -14.81
C HIS A 64 9.90 -41.33 -15.64
N GLY A 65 9.65 -41.33 -16.95
CA GLY A 65 9.89 -42.47 -17.82
C GLY A 65 11.35 -42.97 -17.92
N ALA A 66 12.31 -42.22 -17.47
CA ALA A 66 13.71 -42.61 -17.35
C ALA A 66 14.08 -43.28 -16.02
N LEU A 67 13.17 -43.29 -15.05
CA LEU A 67 13.35 -43.94 -13.75
C LEU A 67 12.99 -45.43 -13.85
N ALA A 68 13.65 -46.24 -13.02
CA ALA A 68 13.23 -47.65 -12.88
C ALA A 68 12.04 -47.77 -11.92
N CYS A 69 11.27 -48.86 -12.05
CA CYS A 69 10.16 -49.15 -11.16
C CYS A 69 10.58 -49.13 -9.68
N THR A 70 11.75 -49.68 -9.38
CA THR A 70 12.34 -49.73 -8.03
C THR A 70 12.89 -48.40 -7.52
N ASP A 71 13.03 -47.36 -8.36
CA ASP A 71 13.39 -46.02 -7.88
C ASP A 71 12.25 -45.37 -7.06
N CYS A 72 11.00 -45.78 -7.31
CA CYS A 72 9.82 -45.38 -6.55
C CYS A 72 9.34 -46.48 -5.61
N HIS A 73 9.38 -47.73 -6.06
CA HIS A 73 8.97 -48.92 -5.30
C HIS A 73 10.19 -49.60 -4.66
N HIS A 74 10.92 -48.88 -3.85
CA HIS A 74 12.18 -49.31 -3.22
C HIS A 74 12.01 -50.34 -2.10
N ASP A 75 10.78 -50.58 -1.67
CA ASP A 75 10.38 -51.56 -0.66
C ASP A 75 10.07 -52.94 -1.20
N ILE A 76 10.21 -53.16 -2.53
CA ILE A 76 10.07 -54.47 -3.15
C ILE A 76 11.38 -55.25 -3.01
N GLU A 77 11.38 -56.30 -2.15
CA GLU A 77 12.56 -57.13 -1.85
C GLU A 77 12.54 -58.49 -2.58
N GLU A 78 11.38 -58.96 -3.09
CA GLU A 78 11.23 -60.27 -3.75
C GLU A 78 10.20 -60.21 -4.88
N LEU A 79 10.34 -61.09 -5.90
CA LEU A 79 9.39 -61.28 -6.97
C LEU A 79 8.93 -62.76 -7.07
N PRO A 80 7.61 -63.07 -7.18
CA PRO A 80 6.50 -62.10 -7.08
C PRO A 80 6.33 -61.58 -5.65
N HIS A 81 6.05 -60.28 -5.54
CA HIS A 81 5.78 -59.64 -4.24
C HIS A 81 4.31 -59.81 -3.82
N ARG A 82 4.06 -59.72 -2.50
CA ARG A 82 2.69 -59.82 -1.95
C ARG A 82 1.99 -58.47 -2.00
N LYS A 83 0.68 -58.46 -2.27
CA LYS A 83 -0.16 -57.29 -2.04
C LYS A 83 -0.30 -57.08 -0.51
N GLY A 84 0.07 -55.95 -0.06
CA GLY A 84 0.03 -55.57 1.37
C GLY A 84 1.43 -55.54 1.99
N GLY A 85 1.76 -54.45 2.61
CA GLY A 85 3.09 -54.19 3.19
C GLY A 85 3.99 -53.32 2.31
N LEU A 86 3.58 -52.96 1.11
CA LEU A 86 4.27 -51.95 0.31
C LEU A 86 3.96 -50.54 0.86
N GLY A 87 4.98 -49.75 1.11
CA GLY A 87 4.87 -48.38 1.58
C GLY A 87 4.22 -47.47 0.51
N VAL A 88 3.69 -46.37 0.97
CA VAL A 88 3.23 -45.28 0.06
C VAL A 88 4.45 -44.58 -0.53
N VAL A 89 4.51 -44.47 -1.84
CA VAL A 89 5.59 -43.75 -2.53
C VAL A 89 5.61 -42.29 -2.07
N ASP A 90 6.75 -41.85 -1.50
CA ASP A 90 6.94 -40.50 -1.03
C ASP A 90 7.56 -39.60 -2.13
N CYS A 91 6.70 -38.86 -2.78
CA CYS A 91 7.10 -37.89 -3.82
C CYS A 91 7.90 -36.74 -3.24
N VAL A 92 7.55 -36.27 -2.02
CA VAL A 92 8.11 -35.07 -1.40
C VAL A 92 9.60 -35.27 -1.10
N THR A 93 9.94 -36.38 -0.47
CA THR A 93 11.36 -36.67 -0.11
C THR A 93 12.27 -36.69 -1.35
N CYS A 94 11.83 -37.32 -2.45
CA CYS A 94 12.63 -37.35 -3.68
C CYS A 94 12.77 -35.95 -4.30
N HIS A 95 11.69 -35.18 -4.39
CA HIS A 95 11.71 -33.85 -4.95
C HIS A 95 12.53 -32.86 -4.10
N GLU A 96 12.55 -32.99 -2.77
CA GLU A 96 13.43 -32.23 -1.89
C GLU A 96 14.90 -32.61 -2.02
N GLN A 97 15.20 -33.91 -2.21
CA GLN A 97 16.57 -34.39 -2.42
C GLN A 97 17.17 -33.93 -3.74
N ILE A 98 16.37 -33.82 -4.80
CA ILE A 98 16.82 -33.28 -6.09
C ILE A 98 17.34 -31.83 -5.94
N GLU A 99 16.71 -31.03 -5.09
CA GLU A 99 17.18 -29.65 -4.85
C GLU A 99 18.51 -29.59 -4.10
N SER A 100 18.71 -30.48 -3.11
CA SER A 100 19.92 -30.46 -2.29
C SER A 100 21.16 -31.05 -2.99
N ASP A 101 21.09 -31.37 -4.30
CA ASP A 101 22.11 -32.13 -5.07
C ASP A 101 22.50 -33.49 -4.41
N GLN A 102 21.71 -33.97 -3.44
CA GLN A 102 21.97 -35.21 -2.74
C GLN A 102 21.52 -36.44 -3.54
N TRP A 103 20.56 -36.26 -4.43
CA TRP A 103 20.08 -37.29 -5.32
C TRP A 103 20.22 -36.87 -6.78
N VAL A 104 20.95 -37.64 -7.57
CA VAL A 104 21.14 -37.46 -9.01
C VAL A 104 20.65 -38.73 -9.70
N PRO A 105 19.62 -38.67 -10.56
CA PRO A 105 19.22 -39.85 -11.32
C PRO A 105 20.37 -40.42 -12.13
N PRO A 106 20.53 -41.74 -12.20
CA PRO A 106 21.67 -42.39 -12.86
C PRO A 106 21.78 -42.06 -14.36
N ASN A 107 20.70 -41.63 -15.01
CA ASN A 107 20.67 -41.17 -16.40
C ASN A 107 20.18 -39.73 -16.47
N ARG A 108 21.03 -38.76 -16.13
CA ARG A 108 20.74 -37.34 -16.24
C ARG A 108 20.61 -36.94 -17.71
N ALA A 109 19.47 -37.21 -18.31
CA ALA A 109 19.14 -36.67 -19.62
C ALA A 109 18.84 -35.18 -19.51
N SER A 110 19.27 -34.37 -20.44
CA SER A 110 19.19 -32.90 -20.45
C SER A 110 17.78 -32.30 -20.43
N TRP A 111 16.75 -33.12 -20.53
CA TRP A 111 15.35 -32.75 -20.51
C TRP A 111 14.72 -32.80 -19.10
N LEU A 112 15.39 -33.45 -18.13
CA LEU A 112 15.02 -33.35 -16.72
C LEU A 112 15.51 -32.01 -16.12
N ARG A 113 15.16 -30.90 -16.74
CA ARG A 113 15.31 -29.58 -16.19
C ARG A 113 13.94 -28.94 -16.02
N PRO A 114 13.17 -29.25 -14.98
CA PRO A 114 12.50 -28.16 -14.29
C PRO A 114 13.62 -27.37 -13.63
N GLU A 115 13.60 -26.07 -13.77
CA GLU A 115 14.52 -25.21 -12.98
C GLU A 115 14.41 -25.66 -11.51
N PRO A 116 15.50 -26.15 -10.88
CA PRO A 116 15.46 -26.73 -9.54
C PRO A 116 14.69 -25.88 -8.50
N PRO A 117 14.73 -24.53 -8.56
CA PRO A 117 13.97 -23.68 -7.64
C PRO A 117 12.46 -23.87 -7.68
N ARG A 118 11.87 -24.28 -8.81
CA ARG A 118 10.39 -24.44 -8.94
C ARG A 118 9.87 -25.70 -8.27
N VAL A 119 10.60 -26.80 -8.37
CA VAL A 119 10.17 -28.08 -7.78
C VAL A 119 10.09 -27.98 -6.26
N VAL A 120 11.05 -27.33 -5.64
CA VAL A 120 11.07 -27.13 -4.17
C VAL A 120 9.98 -26.16 -3.72
N ALA A 121 9.72 -25.09 -4.46
CA ALA A 121 8.62 -24.21 -4.16
C ALA A 121 7.28 -24.99 -4.13
N PHE A 122 7.08 -25.93 -5.03
CA PHE A 122 5.85 -26.73 -5.11
C PHE A 122 5.68 -27.69 -3.93
N THR A 123 6.71 -28.36 -3.46
CA THR A 123 6.65 -29.24 -2.28
C THR A 123 6.41 -28.43 -1.01
N ARG A 124 7.11 -27.34 -0.80
CA ARG A 124 6.85 -26.40 0.32
C ARG A 124 5.45 -25.83 0.30
N ASP A 125 4.99 -25.43 -0.87
CA ASP A 125 3.65 -24.88 -1.03
C ASP A 125 2.58 -25.92 -0.73
N TYR A 126 2.79 -27.18 -1.15
CA TYR A 126 1.88 -28.27 -0.83
C TYR A 126 1.80 -28.54 0.68
N VAL A 127 2.92 -28.57 1.40
CA VAL A 127 2.94 -28.77 2.87
C VAL A 127 2.14 -27.70 3.60
N LEU A 128 2.01 -26.50 3.03
CA LEU A 128 1.21 -25.40 3.57
C LEU A 128 -0.24 -25.39 3.04
N SER A 129 -0.61 -26.35 2.22
CA SER A 129 -1.91 -26.45 1.58
C SER A 129 -2.96 -27.09 2.50
N ALA A 130 -4.23 -26.75 2.28
CA ALA A 130 -5.36 -27.43 2.91
C ALA A 130 -5.38 -28.93 2.59
N HIS A 131 -4.84 -29.36 1.45
CA HIS A 131 -4.74 -30.78 1.06
C HIS A 131 -3.62 -31.54 1.79
N ALA A 132 -2.66 -30.85 2.43
CA ALA A 132 -1.64 -31.50 3.23
C ALA A 132 -2.09 -31.80 4.69
N ASP A 133 -3.30 -31.38 5.07
CA ASP A 133 -3.84 -31.63 6.43
C ASP A 133 -4.18 -33.12 6.59
N VAL A 134 -3.31 -33.84 7.27
CA VAL A 134 -3.43 -35.28 7.55
C VAL A 134 -4.61 -35.62 8.47
N SER A 135 -5.21 -34.65 9.12
CA SER A 135 -6.39 -34.86 9.96
C SER A 135 -7.68 -35.02 9.13
N VAL A 136 -7.65 -34.65 7.86
CA VAL A 136 -8.77 -34.79 6.91
C VAL A 136 -8.70 -36.15 6.23
N PRO A 137 -9.64 -37.06 6.48
CA PRO A 137 -9.66 -38.37 5.82
C PRO A 137 -9.76 -38.23 4.29
N ASN A 138 -9.00 -39.05 3.56
CA ASN A 138 -8.98 -39.07 2.09
C ASN A 138 -8.59 -37.74 1.43
N ASN A 139 -7.75 -36.95 2.10
CA ASN A 139 -7.24 -35.72 1.52
C ASN A 139 -6.38 -36.00 0.28
N ALA A 140 -6.33 -35.03 -0.66
CA ALA A 140 -5.65 -35.20 -1.93
C ALA A 140 -4.12 -35.15 -1.79
N GLY A 141 -3.44 -36.25 -2.13
CA GLY A 141 -1.97 -36.28 -2.25
C GLY A 141 -1.50 -35.93 -3.66
N CYS A 142 -0.18 -35.99 -3.86
CA CYS A 142 0.44 -35.68 -5.16
C CYS A 142 -0.14 -36.51 -6.31
N ALA A 143 -0.23 -37.83 -6.14
CA ALA A 143 -0.73 -38.76 -7.16
C ALA A 143 -2.25 -38.59 -7.45
N THR A 144 -3.02 -37.98 -6.56
CA THR A 144 -4.43 -37.68 -6.77
C THR A 144 -4.61 -36.66 -7.91
N CYS A 145 -3.71 -35.69 -7.99
CA CYS A 145 -3.75 -34.66 -9.03
C CYS A 145 -2.88 -35.03 -10.24
N HIS A 146 -1.67 -35.54 -10.01
CA HIS A 146 -0.67 -35.78 -11.04
C HIS A 146 -0.73 -37.19 -11.65
N THR A 147 -1.58 -38.08 -11.11
CA THR A 147 -1.51 -39.52 -11.34
C THR A 147 -0.20 -40.15 -10.80
N ALA A 148 -0.08 -41.48 -10.78
CA ALA A 148 1.12 -42.12 -10.27
C ALA A 148 2.16 -42.41 -11.37
N HIS A 149 1.74 -43.12 -12.44
CA HIS A 149 2.65 -43.58 -13.49
C HIS A 149 2.68 -42.71 -14.74
N TYR A 150 1.65 -41.89 -14.97
CA TYR A 150 1.51 -41.06 -16.18
C TYR A 150 1.60 -39.58 -15.87
N VAL A 151 2.68 -39.19 -15.17
CA VAL A 151 2.93 -37.79 -14.83
C VAL A 151 3.49 -37.07 -16.05
N PHE A 152 2.62 -36.38 -16.78
CA PHE A 152 3.01 -35.54 -17.91
C PHE A 152 3.26 -34.10 -17.44
N SER A 153 4.05 -33.34 -18.23
CA SER A 153 4.22 -31.92 -18.02
C SER A 153 2.86 -31.21 -18.00
N SER A 154 2.68 -30.22 -17.13
CA SER A 154 1.45 -29.42 -17.07
C SER A 154 1.10 -28.67 -18.38
N SER A 155 2.06 -28.59 -19.32
CA SER A 155 1.85 -28.07 -20.68
C SER A 155 1.39 -29.13 -21.68
N ASP A 156 1.45 -30.43 -21.33
CA ASP A 156 0.98 -31.53 -22.17
C ASP A 156 -0.52 -31.72 -21.99
N PRO A 157 -1.34 -31.71 -23.07
CA PRO A 157 -2.78 -31.92 -22.97
C PRO A 157 -3.20 -33.27 -22.34
N ARG A 158 -2.30 -34.25 -22.27
CA ARG A 158 -2.53 -35.54 -21.59
C ARG A 158 -2.39 -35.48 -20.08
N ALA A 159 -1.78 -34.43 -19.56
CA ALA A 159 -1.63 -34.27 -18.12
C ALA A 159 -3.00 -34.06 -17.45
N SER A 160 -3.25 -34.78 -16.37
CA SER A 160 -4.43 -34.52 -15.52
C SER A 160 -4.44 -33.10 -14.96
N THR A 161 -3.26 -32.53 -14.81
CA THR A 161 -3.02 -31.14 -14.33
C THR A 161 -2.93 -30.12 -15.48
N TYR A 162 -3.22 -30.54 -16.73
CA TYR A 162 -3.32 -29.59 -17.82
C TYR A 162 -4.39 -28.54 -17.52
N ARG A 163 -4.06 -27.27 -17.80
CA ARG A 163 -4.86 -26.14 -17.34
C ARG A 163 -6.37 -26.27 -17.66
N LEU A 164 -6.71 -26.71 -18.87
CA LEU A 164 -8.10 -26.85 -19.29
C LEU A 164 -8.80 -28.10 -18.71
N GLU A 165 -8.03 -29.07 -18.23
CA GLU A 165 -8.53 -30.28 -17.58
C GLU A 165 -8.66 -30.12 -16.06
N SER A 166 -7.99 -29.10 -15.48
CA SER A 166 -8.01 -28.88 -14.04
C SER A 166 -9.40 -28.74 -13.42
N PRO A 167 -10.42 -28.14 -14.07
CA PRO A 167 -11.77 -28.13 -13.51
C PRO A 167 -12.38 -29.53 -13.37
N ALA A 168 -12.14 -30.43 -14.31
CA ALA A 168 -12.63 -31.82 -14.25
C ALA A 168 -11.91 -32.61 -13.16
N MET A 169 -10.60 -32.42 -13.03
CA MET A 169 -9.76 -33.06 -12.01
C MET A 169 -10.17 -32.60 -10.58
N CYS A 170 -10.25 -31.32 -10.33
CA CYS A 170 -10.70 -30.78 -9.03
C CYS A 170 -12.15 -31.18 -8.72
N GLY A 171 -13.02 -31.14 -9.73
CA GLY A 171 -14.43 -31.45 -9.63
C GLY A 171 -14.75 -32.92 -9.36
N ALA A 172 -13.79 -33.84 -9.49
CA ALA A 172 -13.98 -35.24 -9.08
C ALA A 172 -14.37 -35.37 -7.60
N CYS A 173 -13.80 -34.51 -6.76
CA CYS A 173 -14.12 -34.38 -5.32
C CYS A 173 -15.01 -33.16 -5.05
N HIS A 174 -14.76 -32.01 -5.66
CA HIS A 174 -15.47 -30.74 -5.46
C HIS A 174 -16.62 -30.56 -6.45
N ARG A 175 -17.60 -31.47 -6.43
CA ARG A 175 -18.68 -31.57 -7.46
C ARG A 175 -19.55 -30.31 -7.51
N GLN A 176 -19.97 -29.79 -6.35
CA GLN A 176 -20.82 -28.61 -6.30
C GLN A 176 -20.09 -27.39 -6.88
N ALA A 177 -18.83 -27.15 -6.46
CA ALA A 177 -18.02 -26.07 -6.99
C ALA A 177 -17.81 -26.16 -8.51
N LEU A 178 -17.67 -27.41 -9.04
CA LEU A 178 -17.58 -27.63 -10.49
C LEU A 178 -18.88 -27.27 -11.22
N GLU A 179 -20.03 -27.61 -10.66
CA GLU A 179 -21.35 -27.31 -11.27
C GLU A 179 -21.58 -25.80 -11.32
N GLU A 180 -21.33 -25.09 -10.20
CA GLU A 180 -21.40 -23.62 -10.10
C GLU A 180 -20.41 -22.96 -11.07
N TYR A 181 -19.16 -23.42 -11.10
CA TYR A 181 -18.13 -22.91 -12.00
C TYR A 181 -18.52 -23.09 -13.48
N ARG A 182 -19.05 -24.25 -13.87
CA ARG A 182 -19.50 -24.51 -15.25
C ARG A 182 -20.61 -23.57 -15.71
N ALA A 183 -21.45 -23.11 -14.80
CA ALA A 183 -22.52 -22.14 -15.06
C ALA A 183 -21.98 -20.69 -15.08
N SER A 184 -20.79 -20.42 -14.51
CA SER A 184 -20.19 -19.09 -14.42
C SER A 184 -19.69 -18.58 -15.77
N MET A 185 -19.38 -17.27 -15.79
CA MET A 185 -18.74 -16.64 -16.95
C MET A 185 -17.38 -17.26 -17.28
N HIS A 186 -16.60 -17.64 -16.28
CA HIS A 186 -15.29 -18.26 -16.48
C HIS A 186 -15.43 -19.66 -17.07
N GLY A 187 -16.27 -20.50 -16.49
CA GLY A 187 -16.52 -21.86 -17.00
C GLY A 187 -17.21 -21.89 -18.38
N ALA A 188 -18.13 -20.95 -18.63
CA ALA A 188 -18.75 -20.81 -19.95
C ALA A 188 -17.76 -20.34 -21.02
N ALA A 189 -16.78 -19.52 -20.66
CA ALA A 189 -15.76 -19.05 -21.58
C ALA A 189 -14.79 -20.19 -21.99
N LEU A 190 -14.42 -21.09 -21.07
CA LEU A 190 -13.57 -22.25 -21.40
C LEU A 190 -14.13 -23.16 -22.48
N LYS A 191 -15.47 -23.22 -22.63
CA LYS A 191 -16.12 -24.02 -23.67
C LYS A 191 -16.00 -23.42 -25.08
N ARG A 192 -15.47 -22.19 -25.19
CA ARG A 192 -15.32 -21.49 -26.47
C ARG A 192 -13.93 -21.73 -27.05
N PRO A 193 -13.81 -22.24 -28.30
CA PRO A 193 -12.54 -22.68 -28.88
C PRO A 193 -11.48 -21.59 -29.03
N TRP A 194 -11.81 -20.31 -28.78
CA TRP A 194 -10.92 -19.15 -28.98
C TRP A 194 -10.58 -18.41 -27.69
N VAL A 195 -11.05 -18.87 -26.52
CA VAL A 195 -10.86 -18.20 -25.23
C VAL A 195 -10.04 -19.08 -24.30
N GLY A 196 -8.75 -19.24 -24.63
CA GLY A 196 -7.80 -19.99 -23.78
C GLY A 196 -7.46 -19.32 -22.45
N ASP A 197 -7.84 -18.05 -22.25
CA ASP A 197 -7.39 -17.22 -21.13
C ASP A 197 -8.41 -17.08 -19.99
N SER A 198 -9.49 -17.87 -19.98
CA SER A 198 -10.46 -17.85 -18.89
C SER A 198 -9.87 -18.47 -17.61
N ALA A 199 -10.20 -17.93 -16.44
CA ALA A 199 -9.73 -18.44 -15.17
C ALA A 199 -10.23 -19.86 -14.90
N THR A 200 -9.36 -20.74 -14.43
CA THR A 200 -9.64 -22.10 -13.97
C THR A 200 -9.53 -22.18 -12.44
N CYS A 201 -9.74 -23.35 -11.86
CA CYS A 201 -9.66 -23.53 -10.41
C CYS A 201 -8.30 -23.10 -9.85
N SER A 202 -7.22 -23.48 -10.54
CA SER A 202 -5.85 -23.16 -10.10
C SER A 202 -5.47 -21.68 -10.22
N ASP A 203 -6.14 -20.92 -11.09
CA ASP A 203 -5.89 -19.47 -11.21
C ASP A 203 -6.44 -18.70 -10.00
N CYS A 204 -7.50 -19.24 -9.35
CA CYS A 204 -8.10 -18.65 -8.15
C CYS A 204 -7.54 -19.25 -6.86
N HIS A 205 -7.33 -20.57 -6.82
CA HIS A 205 -6.94 -21.28 -5.60
C HIS A 205 -5.45 -21.62 -5.52
N SER A 206 -4.66 -21.25 -6.53
CA SER A 206 -3.31 -21.77 -6.78
C SER A 206 -3.28 -23.29 -7.03
N SER A 207 -2.12 -23.83 -7.41
CA SER A 207 -2.01 -25.26 -7.75
C SER A 207 -1.54 -26.11 -6.56
N HIS A 208 -0.56 -25.63 -5.78
CA HIS A 208 0.05 -26.39 -4.70
C HIS A 208 -0.23 -25.80 -3.33
N LYS A 209 -0.20 -24.47 -3.18
CA LYS A 209 -0.58 -23.80 -1.93
C LYS A 209 -2.06 -23.47 -1.92
N ILE A 210 -2.90 -24.50 -1.94
CA ILE A 210 -4.35 -24.31 -1.88
C ILE A 210 -4.72 -23.87 -0.48
N THR A 211 -5.12 -22.60 -0.35
CA THR A 211 -5.43 -21.99 0.95
C THR A 211 -6.92 -22.06 1.22
N ASP A 212 -7.27 -22.37 2.46
CA ASP A 212 -8.64 -22.23 2.95
C ASP A 212 -9.00 -20.74 2.95
N LEU A 213 -9.86 -20.32 2.02
CA LEU A 213 -10.27 -18.94 1.83
C LEU A 213 -11.20 -18.43 2.94
N THR A 214 -11.62 -19.30 3.87
CA THR A 214 -12.37 -18.91 5.07
C THR A 214 -11.45 -18.42 6.19
N ARG A 215 -10.14 -18.71 6.12
CA ARG A 215 -9.12 -18.31 7.09
C ARG A 215 -8.32 -17.09 6.63
N LEU A 216 -7.76 -16.36 7.57
CA LEU A 216 -6.83 -15.25 7.32
C LEU A 216 -5.51 -15.74 6.70
N PRO A 217 -4.93 -15.05 5.72
CA PRO A 217 -5.20 -13.69 5.19
C PRO A 217 -5.85 -13.69 3.78
N ALA A 218 -7.01 -14.33 3.65
CA ALA A 218 -7.70 -14.53 2.38
C ALA A 218 -7.99 -13.23 1.60
N HIS A 219 -8.17 -12.09 2.27
CA HIS A 219 -8.49 -10.81 1.63
C HIS A 219 -7.45 -10.37 0.60
N ARG A 220 -6.15 -10.44 0.96
CA ARG A 220 -5.07 -10.08 0.02
C ARG A 220 -4.98 -11.08 -1.12
N LEU A 221 -5.03 -12.37 -0.80
CA LEU A 221 -4.90 -13.44 -1.78
C LEU A 221 -6.00 -13.33 -2.85
N VAL A 222 -7.27 -13.20 -2.45
CA VAL A 222 -8.40 -13.05 -3.38
C VAL A 222 -8.24 -11.81 -4.26
N THR A 223 -7.83 -10.68 -3.67
CA THR A 223 -7.64 -9.42 -4.41
C THR A 223 -6.50 -9.53 -5.42
N GLU A 224 -5.40 -10.18 -5.06
CA GLU A 224 -4.26 -10.40 -5.96
C GLU A 224 -4.60 -11.36 -7.09
N GLN A 225 -5.27 -12.46 -6.80
CA GLN A 225 -5.65 -13.48 -7.79
C GLN A 225 -6.66 -12.93 -8.81
N CYS A 226 -7.74 -12.29 -8.35
CA CYS A 226 -8.67 -11.64 -9.26
C CYS A 226 -8.00 -10.52 -10.05
N GLY A 227 -7.18 -9.72 -9.37
CA GLY A 227 -6.46 -8.59 -9.92
C GLY A 227 -5.37 -8.93 -10.92
N ALA A 228 -4.92 -10.19 -10.99
CA ALA A 228 -3.97 -10.64 -12.00
C ALA A 228 -4.53 -10.49 -13.43
N CYS A 229 -5.84 -10.69 -13.59
CA CYS A 229 -6.54 -10.50 -14.86
C CYS A 229 -7.42 -9.23 -14.86
N HIS A 230 -8.03 -8.87 -13.72
CA HIS A 230 -8.92 -7.71 -13.54
C HIS A 230 -8.18 -6.54 -12.88
N ALA A 231 -7.05 -6.11 -13.48
CA ALA A 231 -6.16 -5.10 -12.88
C ALA A 231 -6.84 -3.74 -12.68
N VAL A 232 -7.70 -3.33 -13.61
CA VAL A 232 -8.41 -2.03 -13.53
C VAL A 232 -9.42 -2.02 -12.38
N GLU A 233 -10.19 -3.11 -12.25
CA GLU A 233 -11.16 -3.29 -11.18
C GLU A 233 -10.47 -3.40 -9.81
N ARG A 234 -9.36 -4.14 -9.74
CA ARG A 234 -8.52 -4.22 -8.54
C ARG A 234 -8.03 -2.84 -8.12
N ASP A 235 -7.48 -2.05 -9.05
CA ASP A 235 -6.93 -0.73 -8.75
C ASP A 235 -8.03 0.22 -8.24
N GLY A 236 -9.22 0.18 -8.85
CA GLY A 236 -10.39 0.93 -8.38
C GLY A 236 -10.87 0.48 -6.99
N TYR A 237 -10.94 -0.84 -6.76
CA TYR A 237 -11.27 -1.41 -5.46
C TYR A 237 -10.24 -0.99 -4.39
N MET A 238 -8.94 -1.10 -4.68
CA MET A 238 -7.86 -0.72 -3.76
C MET A 238 -7.83 0.79 -3.45
N ALA A 239 -8.35 1.63 -4.34
CA ALA A 239 -8.52 3.06 -4.09
C ALA A 239 -9.76 3.36 -3.21
N SER A 240 -10.67 2.41 -3.04
CA SER A 240 -11.88 2.54 -2.22
C SER A 240 -11.62 2.28 -0.73
N PRO A 241 -12.49 2.76 0.17
CA PRO A 241 -12.42 2.42 1.59
C PRO A 241 -12.43 0.91 1.86
N HIS A 242 -13.21 0.13 1.09
CA HIS A 242 -13.27 -1.33 1.21
C HIS A 242 -11.90 -1.97 0.97
N GLY A 243 -11.25 -1.63 -0.14
CA GLY A 243 -9.95 -2.18 -0.48
C GLY A 243 -8.85 -1.76 0.49
N GLN A 244 -8.87 -0.51 0.95
CA GLN A 244 -7.90 0.00 1.94
C GLN A 244 -8.01 -0.75 3.27
N LEU A 245 -9.24 -0.92 3.79
CA LEU A 245 -9.49 -1.67 5.04
C LEU A 245 -9.14 -3.16 4.89
N ALA A 246 -9.55 -3.79 3.78
CA ALA A 246 -9.22 -5.18 3.50
C ALA A 246 -7.71 -5.43 3.44
N TRP A 247 -6.96 -4.50 2.83
CA TRP A 247 -5.50 -4.61 2.73
C TRP A 247 -4.80 -4.49 4.08
N HIS A 248 -5.36 -3.73 5.00
CA HIS A 248 -4.88 -3.63 6.38
C HIS A 248 -5.31 -4.78 7.28
N GLY A 249 -6.02 -5.78 6.73
CA GLY A 249 -6.41 -6.98 7.44
C GLY A 249 -7.71 -6.85 8.25
N ASN A 250 -8.54 -5.84 7.95
CA ASN A 250 -9.89 -5.79 8.52
C ASN A 250 -10.73 -6.94 7.96
N GLN A 251 -11.31 -7.75 8.88
CA GLN A 251 -12.04 -8.97 8.54
C GLN A 251 -13.43 -8.70 7.96
N ASP A 252 -14.04 -7.60 8.36
CA ASP A 252 -15.38 -7.20 7.95
C ASP A 252 -15.39 -6.48 6.59
N ALA A 253 -14.20 -6.11 6.07
CA ALA A 253 -14.10 -5.51 4.76
C ALA A 253 -14.42 -6.55 3.67
N PRO A 254 -15.33 -6.25 2.70
CA PRO A 254 -15.74 -7.22 1.69
C PRO A 254 -14.60 -7.52 0.70
N LYS A 255 -14.44 -8.80 0.36
CA LYS A 255 -13.60 -9.28 -0.74
C LYS A 255 -14.36 -9.20 -2.07
N CYS A 256 -13.67 -9.41 -3.17
CA CYS A 256 -14.31 -9.46 -4.50
C CYS A 256 -15.49 -10.45 -4.54
N VAL A 257 -15.32 -11.63 -3.95
CA VAL A 257 -16.32 -12.70 -3.92
C VAL A 257 -17.55 -12.40 -3.05
N ASP A 258 -17.44 -11.52 -2.07
CA ASP A 258 -18.57 -11.14 -1.21
C ASP A 258 -19.63 -10.32 -1.98
N CYS A 259 -19.18 -9.64 -3.06
CA CYS A 259 -20.05 -8.90 -3.97
C CYS A 259 -20.37 -9.70 -5.24
N HIS A 260 -19.39 -10.42 -5.83
CA HIS A 260 -19.51 -11.03 -7.14
C HIS A 260 -19.82 -12.54 -7.11
N ALA A 261 -19.98 -13.12 -5.92
CA ALA A 261 -19.99 -14.56 -5.67
C ALA A 261 -18.62 -15.23 -5.95
N GLY A 262 -18.52 -16.54 -5.68
CA GLY A 262 -17.26 -17.28 -5.79
C GLY A 262 -17.15 -18.10 -7.07
N HIS A 263 -17.91 -19.19 -7.15
CA HIS A 263 -17.85 -20.11 -8.28
C HIS A 263 -18.85 -19.79 -9.39
N ASP A 264 -19.97 -19.16 -9.06
CA ASP A 264 -21.09 -18.83 -9.93
C ASP A 264 -21.09 -17.39 -10.45
N ILE A 265 -19.89 -16.83 -10.66
CA ILE A 265 -19.71 -15.44 -11.14
C ILE A 265 -20.38 -15.24 -12.50
N VAL A 266 -21.34 -14.33 -12.55
CA VAL A 266 -22.06 -13.97 -13.79
C VAL A 266 -21.86 -12.49 -14.14
N ARG A 267 -22.23 -12.09 -15.37
CA ARG A 267 -22.15 -10.69 -15.79
C ARG A 267 -23.03 -9.80 -14.94
N VAL A 268 -22.60 -8.55 -14.71
CA VAL A 268 -23.39 -7.55 -13.97
C VAL A 268 -24.76 -7.30 -14.60
N SER A 269 -24.89 -7.49 -15.92
CA SER A 269 -26.16 -7.37 -16.66
C SER A 269 -27.05 -8.60 -16.57
N ASP A 270 -26.58 -9.69 -15.99
CA ASP A 270 -27.37 -10.90 -15.78
C ASP A 270 -28.36 -10.70 -14.63
N ALA A 271 -29.58 -11.19 -14.79
CA ALA A 271 -30.61 -11.10 -13.74
C ALA A 271 -30.20 -11.81 -12.46
N ALA A 272 -29.42 -12.89 -12.54
CA ALA A 272 -28.90 -13.62 -11.38
C ALA A 272 -27.71 -12.93 -10.69
N SER A 273 -27.19 -11.85 -11.24
CA SER A 273 -25.99 -11.18 -10.69
C SER A 273 -26.27 -10.54 -9.33
N PRO A 274 -25.49 -10.88 -8.27
CA PRO A 274 -25.63 -10.24 -6.96
C PRO A 274 -25.39 -8.73 -7.00
N VAL A 275 -24.63 -8.24 -7.97
CA VAL A 275 -24.33 -6.81 -8.19
C VAL A 275 -25.12 -6.21 -9.35
N GLY A 276 -26.04 -6.97 -9.91
CA GLY A 276 -26.98 -6.50 -10.92
C GLY A 276 -27.99 -5.50 -10.35
N PRO A 277 -28.73 -4.77 -11.21
CA PRO A 277 -29.68 -3.75 -10.76
C PRO A 277 -30.72 -4.25 -9.75
N GLU A 278 -31.13 -5.51 -9.87
CA GLU A 278 -32.19 -6.11 -9.04
C GLU A 278 -31.68 -6.52 -7.65
N HIS A 279 -30.46 -7.00 -7.52
CA HIS A 279 -29.92 -7.59 -6.29
C HIS A 279 -28.88 -6.71 -5.57
N ARG A 280 -28.41 -5.64 -6.21
CA ARG A 280 -27.33 -4.81 -5.65
C ARG A 280 -27.62 -4.23 -4.27
N VAL A 281 -28.87 -3.80 -4.03
CA VAL A 281 -29.27 -3.28 -2.72
C VAL A 281 -29.18 -4.34 -1.64
N GLU A 282 -29.61 -5.56 -1.94
CA GLU A 282 -29.55 -6.69 -1.02
C GLU A 282 -28.09 -7.08 -0.74
N THR A 283 -27.26 -7.10 -1.74
CA THR A 283 -25.82 -7.35 -1.59
C THR A 283 -25.17 -6.32 -0.67
N CYS A 284 -25.46 -5.03 -0.84
CA CYS A 284 -24.98 -3.98 0.07
C CYS A 284 -25.51 -4.16 1.51
N ARG A 285 -26.76 -4.61 1.68
CA ARG A 285 -27.41 -4.82 2.99
C ARG A 285 -26.78 -5.93 3.82
N LYS A 286 -26.00 -6.82 3.25
CA LYS A 286 -25.28 -7.86 4.01
C LYS A 286 -24.38 -7.24 5.10
N CYS A 287 -23.84 -6.03 4.84
CA CYS A 287 -22.98 -5.29 5.77
C CYS A 287 -23.57 -3.92 6.15
N HIS A 288 -24.29 -3.25 5.24
CA HIS A 288 -24.88 -1.92 5.41
C HIS A 288 -26.40 -2.03 5.57
N GLU A 289 -26.88 -2.30 6.77
CA GLU A 289 -28.31 -2.58 7.05
C GLU A 289 -29.29 -1.54 6.48
N ARG A 290 -28.85 -0.26 6.40
CA ARG A 290 -29.66 0.85 5.90
C ARG A 290 -29.50 1.10 4.40
N ALA A 291 -28.76 0.26 3.67
CA ALA A 291 -28.58 0.45 2.25
C ALA A 291 -29.90 0.44 1.48
N ASN A 292 -30.03 1.38 0.57
CA ASN A 292 -31.20 1.56 -0.31
C ASN A 292 -30.73 1.80 -1.77
N ALA A 293 -31.66 2.09 -2.67
CA ALA A 293 -31.34 2.34 -4.07
C ALA A 293 -30.41 3.55 -4.30
N GLN A 294 -30.39 4.53 -3.38
CA GLN A 294 -29.44 5.66 -3.48
C GLN A 294 -28.05 5.22 -3.03
N PHE A 295 -27.94 4.54 -1.89
CA PHE A 295 -26.67 3.98 -1.41
C PHE A 295 -26.03 3.07 -2.44
N ALA A 296 -26.81 2.18 -3.07
CA ALA A 296 -26.34 1.23 -4.08
C ALA A 296 -25.86 1.87 -5.39
N LYS A 297 -25.94 3.20 -5.56
CA LYS A 297 -25.27 3.95 -6.64
C LYS A 297 -23.77 4.17 -6.38
N TYR A 298 -23.22 3.69 -5.27
CA TYR A 298 -21.80 3.63 -5.02
C TYR A 298 -21.07 2.87 -6.13
N GLN A 299 -19.88 3.31 -6.49
CA GLN A 299 -19.06 2.78 -7.58
C GLN A 299 -17.79 2.12 -7.00
N PRO A 300 -17.81 0.82 -6.63
CA PRO A 300 -16.69 0.15 -5.96
C PRO A 300 -15.38 0.16 -6.76
N HIS A 301 -15.48 0.24 -8.08
CA HIS A 301 -14.34 0.29 -9.02
C HIS A 301 -14.12 1.68 -9.63
N GLY A 302 -14.64 2.74 -8.96
CA GLY A 302 -14.53 4.11 -9.43
C GLY A 302 -13.06 4.55 -9.55
N THR A 303 -12.69 5.12 -10.69
CA THR A 303 -11.34 5.61 -10.97
C THR A 303 -11.35 7.01 -11.58
N THR A 304 -10.31 7.77 -11.32
CA THR A 304 -10.09 9.10 -11.92
C THR A 304 -9.46 9.02 -13.32
N ARG A 305 -9.25 7.82 -13.88
CA ARG A 305 -8.56 7.61 -15.17
C ARG A 305 -9.52 7.41 -16.33
N ASP A 306 -10.75 7.01 -16.09
CA ASP A 306 -11.76 6.69 -17.12
C ASP A 306 -12.86 7.76 -17.16
N PHE A 307 -12.77 8.67 -18.14
CA PHE A 307 -13.79 9.69 -18.36
C PHE A 307 -15.12 9.11 -18.85
N GLY A 308 -15.07 8.06 -19.67
CA GLY A 308 -16.27 7.48 -20.27
C GLY A 308 -17.19 6.86 -19.23
N LYS A 309 -16.61 6.15 -18.26
CA LYS A 309 -17.35 5.42 -17.22
C LYS A 309 -17.58 6.28 -15.96
N TYR A 310 -16.63 7.16 -15.61
CA TYR A 310 -16.64 7.93 -14.36
C TYR A 310 -16.33 9.42 -14.56
N PRO A 311 -17.13 10.17 -15.35
CA PRO A 311 -16.81 11.56 -15.72
C PRO A 311 -16.64 12.49 -14.52
N GLY A 312 -17.46 12.33 -13.46
CA GLY A 312 -17.36 13.15 -12.24
C GLY A 312 -16.06 12.92 -11.48
N LEU A 313 -15.63 11.67 -11.33
CA LEU A 313 -14.36 11.33 -10.69
C LEU A 313 -13.16 11.81 -11.51
N TRP A 314 -13.24 11.67 -12.83
CA TRP A 314 -12.19 12.16 -13.73
C TRP A 314 -12.03 13.68 -13.64
N LEU A 315 -13.14 14.43 -13.71
CA LEU A 315 -13.13 15.91 -13.61
C LEU A 315 -12.57 16.37 -12.26
N LEU A 316 -13.04 15.76 -11.17
CA LEU A 316 -12.54 16.07 -9.83
C LEU A 316 -11.04 15.76 -9.71
N GLY A 317 -10.61 14.56 -10.14
CA GLY A 317 -9.21 14.16 -10.07
C GLY A 317 -8.29 15.06 -10.90
N LYS A 318 -8.70 15.42 -12.12
CA LYS A 318 -7.93 16.35 -12.98
C LYS A 318 -7.93 17.77 -12.45
N GLY A 319 -9.08 18.26 -11.97
CA GLY A 319 -9.19 19.61 -11.38
C GLY A 319 -8.34 19.75 -10.12
N MET A 320 -8.45 18.81 -9.19
CA MET A 320 -7.62 18.81 -7.97
C MET A 320 -6.13 18.61 -8.30
N GLY A 321 -5.79 17.72 -9.25
CA GLY A 321 -4.42 17.55 -9.69
C GLY A 321 -3.83 18.84 -10.29
N ALA A 322 -4.58 19.55 -11.10
CA ALA A 322 -4.16 20.85 -11.64
C ALA A 322 -3.98 21.90 -10.53
N LEU A 323 -4.90 21.95 -9.56
CA LEU A 323 -4.78 22.83 -8.39
C LEU A 323 -3.52 22.53 -7.58
N ILE A 324 -3.24 21.25 -7.29
CA ILE A 324 -2.02 20.82 -6.59
C ILE A 324 -0.78 21.31 -7.32
N VAL A 325 -0.68 21.05 -8.64
CA VAL A 325 0.47 21.49 -9.45
C VAL A 325 0.62 23.00 -9.42
N LEU A 326 -0.48 23.75 -9.61
CA LEU A 326 -0.46 25.21 -9.61
C LEU A 326 0.05 25.78 -8.28
N VAL A 327 -0.52 25.30 -7.17
CA VAL A 327 -0.15 25.76 -5.81
C VAL A 327 1.31 25.43 -5.51
N LEU A 328 1.73 24.18 -5.75
CA LEU A 328 3.10 23.76 -5.44
C LEU A 328 4.12 24.48 -6.33
N VAL A 329 3.89 24.58 -7.64
CA VAL A 329 4.80 25.30 -8.54
C VAL A 329 4.94 26.75 -8.12
N PHE A 330 3.84 27.44 -7.82
CA PHE A 330 3.87 28.84 -7.38
C PHE A 330 4.68 29.00 -6.08
N PHE A 331 4.30 28.31 -5.02
CA PHE A 331 4.91 28.52 -3.71
C PHE A 331 6.32 27.92 -3.58
N TYR A 332 6.62 26.83 -4.26
CA TYR A 332 7.99 26.30 -4.26
C TYR A 332 8.93 27.22 -5.03
N THR A 333 8.50 27.76 -6.16
CA THR A 333 9.25 28.76 -6.89
C THR A 333 9.47 30.01 -6.04
N HIS A 334 8.43 30.50 -5.37
CA HIS A 334 8.50 31.61 -4.44
C HIS A 334 9.54 31.36 -3.32
N SER A 335 9.50 30.18 -2.70
CA SER A 335 10.41 29.80 -1.61
C SER A 335 11.87 29.69 -2.08
N VAL A 336 12.09 29.08 -3.24
CA VAL A 336 13.44 28.93 -3.83
C VAL A 336 14.03 30.27 -4.20
N LEU A 337 13.26 31.14 -4.86
CA LEU A 337 13.70 32.49 -5.24
C LEU A 337 14.01 33.34 -4.02
N TRP A 338 13.19 33.24 -2.96
CA TRP A 338 13.46 33.93 -1.70
C TRP A 338 14.77 33.48 -1.08
N TRP A 339 14.93 32.15 -0.89
CA TRP A 339 16.13 31.58 -0.32
C TRP A 339 17.39 31.96 -1.11
N TRP A 340 17.31 31.92 -2.45
CA TRP A 340 18.40 32.27 -3.34
C TRP A 340 18.77 33.76 -3.22
N ARG A 341 17.77 34.66 -3.21
CA ARG A 341 17.98 36.10 -3.11
C ARG A 341 18.59 36.49 -1.76
N GLU A 342 17.97 36.04 -0.67
CA GLU A 342 18.44 36.35 0.69
C GLU A 342 19.86 35.80 0.95
N LYS A 343 20.18 34.63 0.41
CA LYS A 343 21.54 34.08 0.46
C LYS A 343 22.56 34.95 -0.28
N ARG A 344 22.17 35.58 -1.39
CA ARG A 344 23.02 36.49 -2.15
C ARG A 344 23.30 37.80 -1.43
N GLU A 345 22.37 38.29 -0.64
CA GLU A 345 22.51 39.53 0.15
C GLU A 345 23.33 39.39 1.42
N ARG A 346 23.71 38.16 1.78
CA ARG A 346 24.56 37.95 2.97
C ARG A 346 25.91 38.59 2.80
N PRO A 347 26.45 39.25 3.88
CA PRO A 347 27.81 39.81 3.88
C PRO A 347 28.85 38.77 3.51
N VAL A 348 29.81 39.15 2.70
CA VAL A 348 30.96 38.31 2.33
C VAL A 348 32.15 38.74 3.17
N ILE A 349 32.70 37.83 3.97
CA ILE A 349 34.00 37.99 4.63
C ILE A 349 35.03 37.12 3.92
N TYR A 350 36.29 37.52 3.97
CA TYR A 350 37.39 36.75 3.42
C TYR A 350 38.14 36.05 4.55
N ARG A 351 38.08 34.72 4.56
CA ARG A 351 38.85 33.90 5.51
C ARG A 351 40.17 33.48 4.86
N LYS A 352 41.30 33.81 5.54
CA LYS A 352 42.60 33.33 5.11
C LYS A 352 42.86 31.91 5.62
N VAL A 353 43.16 31.01 4.73
CA VAL A 353 43.58 29.62 5.02
C VAL A 353 44.85 29.37 4.19
N GLU A 354 45.96 29.02 4.84
CA GLU A 354 47.24 28.73 4.17
C GLU A 354 47.68 29.85 3.20
N GLY A 355 47.54 31.11 3.63
CA GLY A 355 47.93 32.26 2.81
C GLY A 355 46.98 32.66 1.69
N ARG A 356 45.95 31.87 1.39
CA ARG A 356 44.92 32.17 0.38
C ARG A 356 43.67 32.72 1.00
N SER A 357 43.06 33.72 0.36
CA SER A 357 41.82 34.36 0.82
C SER A 357 40.63 33.72 0.16
N TYR A 358 39.74 33.09 0.93
CA TYR A 358 38.50 32.48 0.46
C TYR A 358 37.28 33.33 0.84
N PRO A 359 36.44 33.71 -0.11
CA PRO A 359 35.19 34.41 0.17
C PRO A 359 34.21 33.48 0.89
N MET A 360 33.74 33.87 2.06
CA MET A 360 32.74 33.18 2.85
C MET A 360 31.57 34.10 3.18
N ARG A 361 30.34 33.68 2.82
CA ARG A 361 29.15 34.42 3.20
C ARG A 361 28.71 34.04 4.60
N ILE A 362 28.64 35.00 5.49
CA ILE A 362 28.22 34.78 6.88
C ILE A 362 26.76 35.17 7.09
N LYS A 363 26.12 34.52 8.08
CA LYS A 363 24.80 34.96 8.56
C LYS A 363 24.99 36.33 9.24
N ARG A 364 24.14 37.29 8.91
CA ARG A 364 24.12 38.58 9.59
C ARG A 364 23.74 38.35 11.05
N GLU A 365 24.60 38.76 11.99
CA GLU A 365 24.22 38.77 13.40
C GLU A 365 23.14 39.82 13.60
N LYS A 366 22.03 39.42 14.20
CA LYS A 366 20.93 40.32 14.51
C LYS A 366 21.25 41.00 15.84
N PRO A 367 21.24 42.33 15.91
CA PRO A 367 21.32 43.03 17.20
C PRO A 367 20.13 42.58 18.07
N ARG A 368 20.36 42.43 19.35
CA ARG A 368 19.32 42.12 20.33
C ARG A 368 19.08 43.33 21.21
N SER A 369 17.84 43.78 21.29
CA SER A 369 17.46 44.91 22.13
C SER A 369 17.33 44.53 23.60
N GLY A 370 17.14 43.25 23.92
CA GLY A 370 16.81 42.79 25.25
C GLY A 370 15.38 43.12 25.70
N VAL A 371 14.59 43.74 24.81
CA VAL A 371 13.16 44.01 25.01
C VAL A 371 12.39 43.23 23.95
N HIS A 372 11.31 42.61 24.33
CA HIS A 372 10.48 41.81 23.41
C HIS A 372 9.14 42.49 23.10
N PHE A 373 8.66 42.26 21.90
CA PHE A 373 7.35 42.65 21.41
C PHE A 373 6.41 41.41 21.45
N ARG A 374 5.25 41.55 22.10
CA ARG A 374 4.24 40.51 22.19
C ARG A 374 3.52 40.34 20.84
N ARG A 375 3.87 39.26 20.09
CA ARG A 375 3.31 38.95 18.79
C ARG A 375 1.99 38.19 18.91
N PHE A 376 1.94 37.17 19.78
CA PHE A 376 0.78 36.31 19.96
C PHE A 376 0.41 36.13 21.43
N ALA A 377 -0.88 36.36 21.75
CA ALA A 377 -1.43 36.05 23.05
C ALA A 377 -1.52 34.54 23.28
N TRP A 378 -1.55 34.11 24.54
CA TRP A 378 -1.55 32.69 24.93
C TRP A 378 -2.64 31.86 24.24
N GLY A 379 -3.90 32.33 24.21
CA GLY A 379 -5.01 31.60 23.62
C GLY A 379 -4.81 31.27 22.13
N TRP A 380 -4.20 32.20 21.35
CA TRP A 380 -3.90 31.94 19.92
C TRP A 380 -2.80 30.90 19.75
N ARG A 381 -1.85 30.87 20.67
CA ARG A 381 -0.75 29.88 20.66
C ARG A 381 -1.26 28.49 20.99
N VAL A 382 -2.13 28.35 22.01
CA VAL A 382 -2.79 27.08 22.35
C VAL A 382 -3.62 26.57 21.19
N ASN A 383 -4.42 27.44 20.57
CA ASN A 383 -5.20 27.08 19.38
C ASN A 383 -4.31 26.57 18.24
N HIS A 384 -3.19 27.24 17.97
CA HIS A 384 -2.24 26.80 16.95
C HIS A 384 -1.63 25.43 17.29
N TRP A 385 -1.29 25.16 18.54
CA TRP A 385 -0.73 23.86 18.95
C TRP A 385 -1.75 22.73 18.84
N LEU A 386 -3.00 22.96 19.26
CA LEU A 386 -4.07 21.97 19.08
C LEU A 386 -4.29 21.66 17.60
N LEU A 387 -4.30 22.69 16.77
CA LEU A 387 -4.41 22.56 15.33
C LEU A 387 -3.24 21.76 14.74
N ALA A 388 -1.99 22.15 15.09
CA ALA A 388 -0.80 21.49 14.57
C ALA A 388 -0.72 20.01 14.98
N LEU A 389 -0.95 19.70 16.26
CA LEU A 389 -0.87 18.33 16.77
C LEU A 389 -1.98 17.44 16.20
N SER A 390 -3.23 17.94 16.17
CA SER A 390 -4.33 17.17 15.57
C SER A 390 -4.11 16.94 14.08
N LEU A 391 -3.63 17.94 13.34
CA LEU A 391 -3.34 17.80 11.92
C LEU A 391 -2.17 16.84 11.65
N MET A 392 -1.09 16.87 12.43
CA MET A 392 0.02 15.93 12.30
C MET A 392 -0.45 14.49 12.57
N LEU A 393 -1.33 14.29 13.56
CA LEU A 393 -1.90 12.98 13.86
C LEU A 393 -2.85 12.51 12.74
N LEU A 394 -3.65 13.40 12.14
CA LEU A 394 -4.47 13.11 10.97
C LEU A 394 -3.63 12.75 9.75
N VAL A 395 -2.54 13.47 9.51
CA VAL A 395 -1.58 13.12 8.44
C VAL A 395 -1.01 11.74 8.67
N PHE A 396 -0.51 11.47 9.87
CA PHE A 396 0.08 10.18 10.21
C PHE A 396 -0.90 9.03 9.95
N THR A 397 -2.09 9.09 10.54
CA THR A 397 -3.10 8.03 10.42
C THR A 397 -3.69 7.93 9.01
N GLY A 398 -3.97 9.06 8.37
CA GLY A 398 -4.55 9.10 7.03
C GLY A 398 -3.60 8.59 5.94
N MET A 399 -2.29 8.90 6.05
CA MET A 399 -1.31 8.43 5.06
C MET A 399 -1.00 6.95 5.18
N VAL A 400 -1.09 6.37 6.38
CA VAL A 400 -1.05 4.92 6.57
C VAL A 400 -2.17 4.24 5.77
N VAL A 401 -3.39 4.77 5.85
CA VAL A 401 -4.55 4.24 5.10
C VAL A 401 -4.40 4.48 3.59
N MET A 402 -3.94 5.66 3.20
CA MET A 402 -3.79 6.04 1.77
C MET A 402 -2.72 5.22 1.04
N TYR A 403 -1.66 4.81 1.73
CA TYR A 403 -0.53 4.06 1.16
C TYR A 403 -0.37 2.66 1.79
N PRO A 404 -1.42 1.81 1.77
CA PRO A 404 -1.44 0.55 2.50
C PRO A 404 -0.39 -0.47 2.05
N ASN A 405 0.13 -0.34 0.81
CA ASN A 405 1.11 -1.26 0.22
C ASN A 405 2.57 -0.93 0.56
N THR A 406 2.82 0.12 1.34
CA THR A 406 4.17 0.48 1.75
C THR A 406 4.60 -0.32 2.97
N ASP A 407 5.90 -0.67 3.05
CA ASP A 407 6.46 -1.46 4.15
C ASP A 407 6.24 -0.78 5.52
N TRP A 408 6.39 0.56 5.54
CA TRP A 408 6.17 1.33 6.77
C TRP A 408 4.71 1.33 7.22
N ALA A 409 3.74 1.40 6.30
CA ALA A 409 2.32 1.32 6.66
C ALA A 409 1.97 -0.07 7.20
N GLN A 410 2.46 -1.14 6.55
CA GLN A 410 2.26 -2.52 6.99
C GLN A 410 2.89 -2.80 8.36
N THR A 411 3.99 -2.13 8.70
CA THR A 411 4.64 -2.23 10.01
C THR A 411 3.88 -1.44 11.08
N LEU A 412 3.39 -0.25 10.74
CA LEU A 412 2.75 0.65 11.71
C LEU A 412 1.35 0.19 12.13
N VAL A 413 0.56 -0.38 11.22
CA VAL A 413 -0.82 -0.80 11.53
C VAL A 413 -0.87 -1.82 12.67
N PRO A 414 -0.10 -2.93 12.67
CA PRO A 414 -0.07 -3.86 13.80
C PRO A 414 0.44 -3.23 15.09
N LEU A 415 1.43 -2.31 15.02
CA LEU A 415 1.96 -1.61 16.19
C LEU A 415 0.92 -0.69 16.85
N LEU A 416 -0.04 -0.18 16.08
CA LEU A 416 -1.16 0.63 16.57
C LEU A 416 -2.37 -0.20 17.03
N GLY A 417 -2.26 -1.52 17.01
CA GLY A 417 -3.33 -2.43 17.42
C GLY A 417 -4.28 -2.83 16.29
N GLY A 418 -3.93 -2.55 15.03
CA GLY A 418 -4.73 -2.91 13.87
C GLY A 418 -5.50 -1.75 13.23
N PRO A 419 -6.32 -2.03 12.20
CA PRO A 419 -7.04 -1.01 11.44
C PRO A 419 -8.13 -0.27 12.25
N GLU A 420 -8.78 -0.93 13.18
CA GLU A 420 -9.87 -0.33 13.97
C GLU A 420 -9.39 0.76 14.94
N PRO A 421 -8.36 0.54 15.79
CA PRO A 421 -7.78 1.60 16.62
C PRO A 421 -7.21 2.74 15.77
N LEU A 422 -6.54 2.43 14.64
CA LEU A 422 -6.04 3.44 13.72
C LEU A 422 -7.16 4.37 13.23
N ASN A 423 -8.29 3.78 12.83
CA ASN A 423 -9.47 4.51 12.35
C ASN A 423 -10.08 5.37 13.47
N ALA A 424 -10.21 4.83 14.67
CA ALA A 424 -10.69 5.56 15.84
C ALA A 424 -9.80 6.77 16.18
N ILE A 425 -8.47 6.61 16.14
CA ILE A 425 -7.51 7.71 16.35
C ILE A 425 -7.71 8.79 15.28
N HIS A 426 -7.89 8.40 14.01
CA HIS A 426 -8.14 9.34 12.91
C HIS A 426 -9.43 10.15 13.14
N HIS A 427 -10.53 9.50 13.47
CA HIS A 427 -11.81 10.15 13.72
C HIS A 427 -11.74 11.13 14.91
N TRP A 428 -11.18 10.71 16.05
CA TRP A 428 -11.06 11.60 17.21
C TRP A 428 -10.11 12.78 16.96
N ALA A 429 -9.00 12.57 16.25
CA ALA A 429 -8.14 13.66 15.82
C ALA A 429 -8.89 14.63 14.89
N GLY A 430 -9.75 14.12 14.00
CA GLY A 430 -10.64 14.90 13.14
C GLY A 430 -11.63 15.75 13.93
N VAL A 431 -12.23 15.19 14.96
CA VAL A 431 -13.13 15.95 15.86
C VAL A 431 -12.38 17.09 16.54
N ILE A 432 -11.20 16.83 17.12
CA ILE A 432 -10.38 17.86 17.76
C ILE A 432 -9.99 18.95 16.75
N PHE A 433 -9.57 18.57 15.55
CA PHE A 433 -9.22 19.47 14.47
C PHE A 433 -10.40 20.40 14.11
N LEU A 434 -11.57 19.84 13.83
CA LEU A 434 -12.77 20.60 13.45
C LEU A 434 -13.24 21.52 14.59
N LEU A 435 -13.28 21.03 15.82
CA LEU A 435 -13.62 21.87 16.99
C LEU A 435 -12.64 23.02 17.17
N THR A 436 -11.35 22.79 16.92
CA THR A 436 -10.32 23.84 16.99
C THR A 436 -10.53 24.90 15.92
N ILE A 437 -10.78 24.51 14.66
CA ILE A 437 -11.01 25.42 13.52
C ILE A 437 -12.31 26.22 13.71
N PHE A 438 -13.42 25.53 13.96
CA PHE A 438 -14.71 26.21 14.14
C PHE A 438 -14.78 27.04 15.42
N GLY A 439 -14.16 26.57 16.50
CA GLY A 439 -14.02 27.34 17.73
C GLY A 439 -13.20 28.62 17.51
N HIS A 440 -12.08 28.54 16.78
CA HIS A 440 -11.30 29.70 16.38
C HIS A 440 -12.14 30.67 15.54
N ALA A 441 -12.80 30.17 14.49
CA ALA A 441 -13.66 31.01 13.64
C ALA A 441 -14.76 31.71 14.44
N ALA A 442 -15.41 30.99 15.35
CA ALA A 442 -16.46 31.56 16.22
C ALA A 442 -15.89 32.67 17.13
N VAL A 443 -14.75 32.43 17.78
CA VAL A 443 -14.10 33.45 18.63
C VAL A 443 -13.70 34.68 17.82
N VAL A 444 -13.13 34.50 16.63
CA VAL A 444 -12.79 35.61 15.73
C VAL A 444 -14.05 36.38 15.33
N LEU A 445 -15.07 35.67 14.86
CA LEU A 445 -16.34 36.31 14.44
C LEU A 445 -17.00 37.09 15.59
N ILE A 446 -17.10 36.50 16.79
CA ILE A 446 -17.67 37.18 17.98
C ILE A 446 -16.87 38.45 18.32
N ARG A 447 -15.55 38.41 18.25
CA ARG A 447 -14.70 39.58 18.49
C ARG A 447 -14.94 40.67 17.45
N LEU A 448 -14.96 40.31 16.18
CA LEU A 448 -15.18 41.25 15.07
C LEU A 448 -16.59 41.87 15.12
N LEU A 449 -17.61 41.11 15.50
CA LEU A 449 -18.96 41.64 15.68
C LEU A 449 -19.11 42.57 16.89
N ARG A 450 -18.26 42.39 17.92
CA ARG A 450 -18.23 43.27 19.11
C ARG A 450 -17.41 44.54 18.91
N ASP A 451 -16.40 44.46 18.08
CA ASP A 451 -15.53 45.59 17.74
C ASP A 451 -16.10 46.33 16.52
N ARG A 452 -16.97 47.31 16.79
CA ARG A 452 -17.64 48.09 15.74
C ARG A 452 -16.69 49.03 14.98
N GLU A 453 -15.49 49.27 15.50
CA GLU A 453 -14.48 50.15 14.88
C GLU A 453 -13.48 49.33 14.06
N PHE A 454 -13.61 47.99 14.02
CA PHE A 454 -12.68 47.15 13.30
C PHE A 454 -12.72 47.43 11.78
N ASP A 455 -11.59 47.85 11.24
CA ASP A 455 -11.45 48.03 9.81
C ASP A 455 -11.17 46.67 9.11
N TRP A 456 -12.20 46.14 8.45
CA TRP A 456 -12.15 44.86 7.76
C TRP A 456 -11.08 44.78 6.67
N PHE A 457 -10.72 45.91 6.08
CA PHE A 457 -9.65 46.01 5.08
C PHE A 457 -8.42 46.77 5.60
N GLY A 458 -8.36 47.00 6.88
CA GLY A 458 -7.26 47.67 7.56
C GLY A 458 -6.02 46.80 7.75
N PRO A 459 -4.99 47.40 8.37
CA PRO A 459 -3.67 46.77 8.54
C PRO A 459 -3.70 45.55 9.47
N ASP A 460 -4.69 45.44 10.34
CA ASP A 460 -4.82 44.34 11.29
C ASP A 460 -5.68 43.19 10.77
N SER A 461 -6.30 43.35 9.61
CA SER A 461 -7.18 42.36 8.96
C SER A 461 -6.40 41.28 8.22
N LEU A 462 -6.90 40.05 8.33
CA LEU A 462 -6.45 38.90 7.54
C LEU A 462 -7.14 38.76 6.18
N LEU A 463 -8.13 39.65 5.86
CA LEU A 463 -8.72 39.68 4.53
C LEU A 463 -7.71 40.17 3.49
N PRO A 464 -7.76 39.64 2.25
CA PRO A 464 -6.92 40.10 1.16
C PRO A 464 -7.16 41.58 0.83
N ARG A 465 -6.10 42.34 0.61
CA ARG A 465 -6.14 43.77 0.31
C ARG A 465 -5.33 44.08 -0.95
N ARG A 466 -5.56 45.24 -1.55
CA ARG A 466 -4.76 45.71 -2.69
C ARG A 466 -3.26 45.80 -2.35
N GLN A 467 -2.91 46.17 -1.11
CA GLN A 467 -1.53 46.21 -0.63
C GLN A 467 -0.84 44.84 -0.71
N ASP A 468 -1.55 43.74 -0.42
CA ASP A 468 -0.97 42.38 -0.50
C ASP A 468 -0.53 42.04 -1.93
N TRP A 469 -1.26 42.50 -2.93
CA TRP A 469 -0.90 42.33 -4.34
C TRP A 469 0.32 43.18 -4.71
N GLU A 470 0.40 44.43 -4.22
CA GLU A 470 1.57 45.30 -4.45
C GLU A 470 2.80 44.75 -3.73
N ASP A 471 2.64 44.25 -2.49
CA ASP A 471 3.71 43.60 -1.74
C ASP A 471 4.21 42.34 -2.47
N MET A 472 3.32 41.52 -2.99
CA MET A 472 3.69 40.34 -3.76
C MET A 472 4.49 40.73 -5.03
N LYS A 473 4.01 41.70 -5.81
CA LYS A 473 4.76 42.21 -6.98
C LYS A 473 6.12 42.79 -6.60
N GLY A 474 6.16 43.55 -5.50
CA GLY A 474 7.39 44.10 -4.93
C GLY A 474 8.38 43.01 -4.54
N GLN A 475 7.88 41.95 -3.89
CA GLN A 475 8.68 40.80 -3.49
C GLN A 475 9.29 40.08 -4.69
N PHE A 476 8.53 39.85 -5.76
CA PHE A 476 9.07 39.28 -6.99
C PHE A 476 10.09 40.21 -7.66
N ARG A 477 9.86 41.53 -7.68
CA ARG A 477 10.88 42.48 -8.17
C ARG A 477 12.17 42.39 -7.38
N TRP A 478 12.07 42.29 -6.05
CA TRP A 478 13.23 42.11 -5.17
C TRP A 478 13.98 40.81 -5.45
N TYR A 479 13.28 39.69 -5.69
CA TYR A 479 13.94 38.44 -6.06
C TYR A 479 14.87 38.59 -7.25
N PHE A 480 14.45 39.35 -8.26
CA PHE A 480 15.24 39.59 -9.46
C PHE A 480 16.17 40.81 -9.37
N GLY A 481 16.33 41.43 -8.19
CA GLY A 481 17.22 42.57 -7.99
C GLY A 481 16.73 43.88 -8.61
N LYS A 482 15.41 43.98 -8.90
CA LYS A 482 14.80 45.17 -9.52
C LYS A 482 14.12 46.11 -8.53
N GLY A 483 14.50 46.06 -7.26
CA GLY A 483 13.97 46.90 -6.19
C GLY A 483 14.33 46.42 -4.81
N GLU A 484 13.91 47.14 -3.81
CA GLU A 484 14.05 46.80 -2.39
C GLU A 484 12.93 45.83 -1.98
N GLN A 485 13.15 45.11 -0.87
CA GLN A 485 12.15 44.27 -0.26
C GLN A 485 10.97 45.13 0.25
N PRO A 486 9.70 44.72 0.02
CA PRO A 486 8.55 45.47 0.54
C PRO A 486 8.59 45.64 2.06
N ARG A 487 8.06 46.74 2.52
CA ARG A 487 7.96 47.07 3.96
C ARG A 487 6.65 46.49 4.50
N PHE A 488 6.74 45.29 5.06
CA PHE A 488 5.55 44.52 5.50
C PHE A 488 4.92 45.12 6.76
N GLY A 489 3.59 45.06 6.80
CA GLY A 489 2.76 45.34 7.96
C GLY A 489 2.60 44.13 8.89
N ARG A 490 1.53 44.14 9.68
CA ARG A 490 1.23 43.08 10.66
C ARG A 490 1.11 41.68 10.02
N TRP A 491 0.39 41.60 8.92
CA TRP A 491 0.16 40.38 8.17
C TRP A 491 0.68 40.52 6.75
N THR A 492 1.47 39.56 6.33
CA THR A 492 1.99 39.50 4.96
C THR A 492 1.01 38.71 4.06
N TYR A 493 1.13 38.89 2.75
CA TYR A 493 0.27 38.18 1.78
C TYR A 493 0.40 36.65 1.91
N TRP A 494 1.58 36.09 2.20
CA TRP A 494 1.74 34.63 2.37
C TRP A 494 1.18 34.14 3.71
N GLU A 495 1.25 34.90 4.82
CA GLU A 495 0.58 34.56 6.08
C GLU A 495 -0.94 34.57 5.93
N LYS A 496 -1.49 35.51 5.15
CA LYS A 496 -2.92 35.53 4.83
C LYS A 496 -3.31 34.33 3.97
N PHE A 497 -2.48 33.96 2.98
CA PHE A 497 -2.70 32.77 2.18
C PHE A 497 -2.70 31.51 3.05
N ASP A 498 -1.66 31.32 3.89
CA ASP A 498 -1.57 30.17 4.81
C ASP A 498 -2.81 30.08 5.71
N TYR A 499 -3.28 31.22 6.24
CA TYR A 499 -4.47 31.28 7.08
C TYR A 499 -5.74 30.82 6.34
N TRP A 500 -6.00 31.34 5.17
CA TRP A 500 -7.19 31.01 4.39
C TRP A 500 -7.10 29.61 3.74
N ALA A 501 -5.92 29.15 3.39
CA ALA A 501 -5.70 27.80 2.90
C ALA A 501 -6.08 26.73 3.95
N VAL A 502 -5.81 27.00 5.23
CA VAL A 502 -6.24 26.09 6.33
C VAL A 502 -7.76 26.00 6.39
N TYR A 503 -8.51 27.09 6.25
CA TYR A 503 -9.98 27.05 6.23
C TYR A 503 -10.54 26.35 5.01
N TRP A 504 -9.96 26.61 3.84
CA TRP A 504 -10.34 25.93 2.60
C TRP A 504 -10.13 24.41 2.72
N GLY A 505 -8.94 24.01 3.12
CA GLY A 505 -8.60 22.61 3.30
C GLY A 505 -9.45 21.95 4.39
N ALA A 506 -9.64 22.61 5.54
CA ALA A 506 -10.48 22.09 6.61
C ALA A 506 -11.94 21.90 6.19
N PHE A 507 -12.48 22.78 5.35
CA PHE A 507 -13.81 22.62 4.80
C PHE A 507 -13.92 21.38 3.90
N ILE A 508 -13.00 21.22 2.95
CA ILE A 508 -13.02 20.08 2.01
C ILE A 508 -12.74 18.76 2.73
N ILE A 509 -11.64 18.70 3.52
CA ILE A 509 -11.25 17.48 4.25
C ILE A 509 -12.30 17.13 5.31
N GLY A 510 -12.79 18.14 6.05
CA GLY A 510 -13.78 17.93 7.09
C GLY A 510 -15.11 17.45 6.54
N LEU A 511 -15.64 18.11 5.50
CA LEU A 511 -16.91 17.72 4.88
C LEU A 511 -16.79 16.31 4.26
N SER A 512 -15.75 16.06 3.48
CA SER A 512 -15.54 14.73 2.87
C SER A 512 -15.30 13.64 3.91
N GLY A 513 -14.55 13.94 4.98
CA GLY A 513 -14.33 13.03 6.10
C GLY A 513 -15.61 12.68 6.85
N LEU A 514 -16.48 13.66 7.12
CA LEU A 514 -17.79 13.42 7.72
C LEU A 514 -18.72 12.60 6.81
N LEU A 515 -18.71 12.85 5.51
CA LEU A 515 -19.46 12.04 4.54
C LEU A 515 -19.02 10.57 4.58
N LEU A 516 -17.70 10.33 4.64
CA LEU A 516 -17.13 8.98 4.70
C LEU A 516 -17.39 8.31 6.05
N TRP A 517 -17.29 9.04 7.16
CA TRP A 517 -17.53 8.50 8.50
C TRP A 517 -18.99 8.10 8.73
N PHE A 518 -19.92 8.92 8.27
CA PHE A 518 -21.36 8.69 8.44
C PHE A 518 -22.02 8.13 7.17
N ALA A 519 -21.27 7.33 6.38
CA ALA A 519 -21.71 6.84 5.07
C ALA A 519 -23.08 6.13 5.13
N ASP A 520 -23.36 5.31 6.15
CA ASP A 520 -24.62 4.60 6.31
C ASP A 520 -25.82 5.55 6.54
N ALA A 521 -25.62 6.62 7.31
CA ALA A 521 -26.66 7.60 7.55
C ALA A 521 -26.87 8.51 6.33
N VAL A 522 -25.77 9.00 5.76
CA VAL A 522 -25.79 9.92 4.61
C VAL A 522 -26.31 9.24 3.35
N GLY A 523 -25.95 7.98 3.14
CA GLY A 523 -26.34 7.17 1.97
C GLY A 523 -27.82 6.82 1.92
N THR A 524 -28.57 7.01 3.02
CA THR A 524 -30.04 6.90 2.99
C THR A 524 -30.68 8.04 2.18
N VAL A 525 -30.00 9.18 2.08
CA VAL A 525 -30.50 10.41 1.43
C VAL A 525 -29.73 10.73 0.16
N LEU A 526 -28.39 10.68 0.21
CA LEU A 526 -27.52 11.04 -0.90
C LEU A 526 -27.14 9.82 -1.73
N PRO A 527 -26.93 9.99 -3.05
CA PRO A 527 -26.52 8.89 -3.91
C PRO A 527 -25.08 8.45 -3.60
N GLY A 528 -24.85 7.12 -3.61
CA GLY A 528 -23.59 6.51 -3.21
C GLY A 528 -22.34 6.96 -3.96
N TRP A 529 -22.44 7.42 -5.21
CA TRP A 529 -21.30 7.99 -5.95
C TRP A 529 -20.68 9.22 -5.28
N ILE A 530 -21.40 9.89 -4.36
CA ILE A 530 -20.84 10.99 -3.57
C ILE A 530 -19.69 10.52 -2.69
N PHE A 531 -19.74 9.29 -2.16
CA PHE A 531 -18.66 8.73 -1.37
C PHE A 531 -17.39 8.52 -2.20
N ASN A 532 -17.54 8.19 -3.48
CA ASN A 532 -16.39 8.13 -4.39
C ASN A 532 -15.74 9.51 -4.59
N LEU A 533 -16.55 10.55 -4.79
CA LEU A 533 -16.04 11.93 -4.87
C LEU A 533 -15.40 12.36 -3.55
N ALA A 534 -16.04 12.04 -2.42
CA ALA A 534 -15.52 12.35 -1.09
C ALA A 534 -14.14 11.68 -0.86
N THR A 535 -13.98 10.40 -1.23
CA THR A 535 -12.70 9.69 -1.11
C THR A 535 -11.60 10.37 -1.91
N VAL A 536 -11.86 10.73 -3.17
CA VAL A 536 -10.89 11.40 -4.04
C VAL A 536 -10.56 12.80 -3.51
N ALA A 537 -11.58 13.60 -3.14
CA ALA A 537 -11.38 14.95 -2.61
C ALA A 537 -10.59 14.92 -1.30
N HIS A 538 -10.96 14.03 -0.38
CA HIS A 538 -10.29 13.87 0.92
C HIS A 538 -8.80 13.55 0.76
N GLY A 539 -8.47 12.55 -0.06
CA GLY A 539 -7.09 12.13 -0.25
C GLY A 539 -6.23 13.17 -0.99
N LEU A 540 -6.75 13.79 -2.07
CA LEU A 540 -6.01 14.80 -2.83
C LEU A 540 -5.80 16.09 -2.03
N GLU A 541 -6.80 16.53 -1.28
CA GLU A 541 -6.67 17.71 -0.41
C GLU A 541 -5.73 17.43 0.76
N ALA A 542 -5.80 16.23 1.37
CA ALA A 542 -4.85 15.82 2.41
C ALA A 542 -3.40 15.84 1.89
N PHE A 543 -3.16 15.34 0.68
CA PHE A 543 -1.84 15.43 0.04
C PHE A 543 -1.40 16.89 -0.18
N LEU A 544 -2.28 17.75 -0.71
CA LEU A 544 -1.99 19.16 -0.90
C LEU A 544 -1.66 19.85 0.44
N ALA A 545 -2.45 19.59 1.47
CA ALA A 545 -2.22 20.13 2.82
C ALA A 545 -0.86 19.71 3.38
N VAL A 546 -0.46 18.45 3.24
CA VAL A 546 0.85 17.95 3.67
C VAL A 546 1.98 18.67 2.95
N MET A 547 1.90 18.77 1.62
CA MET A 547 2.95 19.40 0.81
C MET A 547 3.06 20.91 1.07
N THR A 548 1.94 21.59 1.30
CA THR A 548 1.96 23.01 1.67
C THR A 548 2.43 23.23 3.10
N LEU A 549 1.98 22.42 4.06
CA LEU A 549 2.34 22.59 5.46
C LEU A 549 3.83 22.29 5.71
N PHE A 550 4.31 21.12 5.33
CA PHE A 550 5.68 20.71 5.68
C PHE A 550 6.76 21.30 4.78
N VAL A 551 6.40 21.89 3.64
CA VAL A 551 7.35 22.57 2.77
C VAL A 551 7.15 24.09 2.83
N VAL A 552 5.98 24.61 2.46
CA VAL A 552 5.78 26.06 2.31
C VAL A 552 5.66 26.74 3.67
N HIS A 553 4.79 26.27 4.55
CA HIS A 553 4.61 26.86 5.88
C HIS A 553 5.89 26.71 6.72
N PHE A 554 6.57 25.53 6.68
CA PHE A 554 7.85 25.36 7.38
C PHE A 554 8.93 26.27 6.80
N PHE A 555 9.00 26.44 5.49
CA PHE A 555 9.94 27.38 4.88
C PHE A 555 9.67 28.81 5.36
N ASN A 556 8.44 29.28 5.22
CA ASN A 556 8.08 30.67 5.55
C ASN A 556 8.34 31.02 7.01
N ASN A 557 8.13 30.07 7.92
CA ASN A 557 8.24 30.33 9.35
C ASN A 557 9.56 29.88 9.98
N HIS A 558 10.26 28.89 9.41
CA HIS A 558 11.44 28.32 10.05
C HIS A 558 12.69 28.27 9.16
N PHE A 559 12.54 27.88 7.86
CA PHE A 559 13.69 27.56 7.02
C PHE A 559 14.19 28.67 6.14
N ARG A 560 13.46 29.78 6.01
CA ARG A 560 14.04 30.94 5.33
C ARG A 560 15.27 31.44 6.08
N PRO A 561 16.29 31.96 5.38
CA PRO A 561 17.60 32.24 5.99
C PRO A 561 17.56 33.18 7.19
N ALA A 562 16.61 34.12 7.23
CA ALA A 562 16.44 35.04 8.35
C ALA A 562 15.91 34.36 9.64
N LYS A 563 15.15 33.26 9.50
CA LYS A 563 14.53 32.54 10.63
C LYS A 563 15.23 31.23 10.99
N PHE A 564 16.07 30.72 10.07
CA PHE A 564 16.74 29.43 10.24
C PHE A 564 17.58 29.38 11.53
N PRO A 565 17.56 28.28 12.30
CA PRO A 565 16.93 27.02 12.01
C PRO A 565 15.47 26.91 12.53
N LEU A 566 14.98 27.81 13.37
CA LEU A 566 13.66 27.78 13.97
C LEU A 566 13.25 29.18 14.46
N ASP A 567 12.02 29.61 14.19
CA ASP A 567 11.36 30.72 14.88
C ASP A 567 10.53 30.17 16.05
N PRO A 568 10.88 30.48 17.32
CA PRO A 568 10.16 29.97 18.48
C PRO A 568 8.92 30.79 18.85
N VAL A 569 8.47 31.74 18.02
CA VAL A 569 7.42 32.71 18.37
C VAL A 569 6.10 32.06 18.79
N MET A 570 5.73 30.93 18.20
CA MET A 570 4.51 30.21 18.61
C MET A 570 4.65 29.53 19.99
N PHE A 571 5.85 29.35 20.49
CA PHE A 571 6.11 28.84 21.83
C PHE A 571 6.31 29.96 22.83
N THR A 572 7.08 31.01 22.47
CA THR A 572 7.42 32.14 23.35
C THR A 572 6.35 33.22 23.37
N GLY A 573 5.65 33.43 22.27
CA GLY A 573 4.63 34.46 22.06
C GLY A 573 5.20 35.82 21.69
N SER A 574 6.54 36.00 21.63
CA SER A 574 7.19 37.30 21.45
C SER A 574 8.41 37.22 20.54
N TRP A 575 8.68 38.32 19.86
CA TRP A 575 9.90 38.61 19.11
C TRP A 575 10.79 39.63 19.85
N ASP A 576 12.09 39.61 19.61
CA ASP A 576 12.94 40.74 19.96
C ASP A 576 12.49 42.00 19.19
N LEU A 577 12.56 43.16 19.79
CA LEU A 577 12.08 44.41 19.17
C LEU A 577 12.84 44.75 17.88
N GLU A 578 14.13 44.42 17.78
CA GLU A 578 14.91 44.61 16.55
C GLU A 578 14.41 43.67 15.44
N GLU A 579 13.97 42.46 15.78
CA GLU A 579 13.36 41.53 14.83
C GLU A 579 12.04 42.09 14.29
N LEU A 580 11.20 42.72 15.11
CA LEU A 580 9.99 43.40 14.63
C LEU A 580 10.32 44.51 13.63
N LYS A 581 11.37 45.34 13.91
CA LYS A 581 11.79 46.41 12.99
C LYS A 581 12.26 45.89 11.64
N GLU A 582 12.98 44.78 11.63
CA GLU A 582 13.47 44.17 10.39
C GLU A 582 12.36 43.48 9.60
N GLU A 583 11.56 42.63 10.26
CA GLU A 583 10.59 41.79 9.62
C GLU A 583 9.27 42.50 9.28
N ARG A 584 8.90 43.53 10.06
CA ARG A 584 7.62 44.23 9.97
C ARG A 584 7.81 45.74 10.13
N PRO A 585 8.61 46.38 9.30
CA PRO A 585 8.95 47.79 9.47
C PRO A 585 7.71 48.72 9.44
N ALA A 586 6.74 48.47 8.58
CA ALA A 586 5.52 49.27 8.53
C ALA A 586 4.64 49.09 9.78
N GLU A 587 4.59 47.88 10.35
CA GLU A 587 3.90 47.62 11.63
C GLU A 587 4.60 48.35 12.79
N TYR A 588 5.90 48.26 12.86
CA TYR A 588 6.68 48.96 13.91
C TYR A 588 6.44 50.48 13.88
N GLU A 589 6.50 51.09 12.70
CA GLU A 589 6.28 52.55 12.54
C GLU A 589 4.85 52.95 12.90
N ARG A 590 3.87 52.17 12.48
CA ARG A 590 2.45 52.39 12.80
C ARG A 590 2.20 52.33 14.30
N LEU A 591 2.71 51.32 14.99
CA LEU A 591 2.55 51.15 16.43
C LEU A 591 3.28 52.25 17.21
N ARG A 592 4.46 52.66 16.72
CA ARG A 592 5.22 53.78 17.33
C ARG A 592 4.48 55.11 17.17
N ALA A 593 3.97 55.38 15.97
CA ALA A 593 3.26 56.65 15.70
C ALA A 593 1.96 56.78 16.48
N SER A 594 1.26 55.65 16.71
CA SER A 594 0.02 55.63 17.52
C SER A 594 0.23 55.56 19.02
N GLY A 595 1.47 55.40 19.51
CA GLY A 595 1.79 55.20 20.92
C GLY A 595 1.39 53.81 21.48
N ALA A 596 0.85 52.91 20.60
CA ALA A 596 0.38 51.56 21.02
C ALA A 596 1.55 50.58 21.26
N LEU A 597 2.76 50.90 20.81
CA LEU A 597 3.93 50.04 20.94
C LEU A 597 4.24 49.67 22.39
N ASP A 598 4.24 50.68 23.27
CA ASP A 598 4.63 50.51 24.67
C ASP A 598 3.77 49.51 25.43
N GLY A 599 2.47 49.45 25.13
CA GLY A 599 1.54 48.45 25.69
C GLY A 599 1.76 47.00 25.22
N LEU A 600 2.61 46.83 24.21
CA LEU A 600 2.94 45.50 23.63
C LEU A 600 4.37 45.06 23.97
N LEU A 601 5.16 45.92 24.66
CA LEU A 601 6.48 45.52 25.10
C LEU A 601 6.40 44.58 26.31
N VAL A 602 7.21 43.55 26.30
CA VAL A 602 7.28 42.53 27.35
C VAL A 602 8.72 42.12 27.63
N ALA A 603 8.95 41.53 28.80
CA ALA A 603 10.23 40.94 29.12
C ALA A 603 10.57 39.77 28.18
N PRO A 604 11.87 39.54 27.91
CA PRO A 604 12.30 38.38 27.15
C PRO A 604 11.89 37.07 27.84
N PRO A 605 11.64 36.01 27.11
CA PRO A 605 11.32 34.68 27.67
C PRO A 605 12.48 34.18 28.54
N SER A 606 12.18 33.52 29.65
CA SER A 606 13.21 32.93 30.51
C SER A 606 14.10 31.95 29.71
N LYS A 607 15.37 31.82 30.13
CA LYS A 607 16.33 30.91 29.48
C LYS A 607 15.84 29.47 29.44
N ILE A 608 15.15 29.03 30.50
CA ILE A 608 14.56 27.68 30.57
C ILE A 608 13.46 27.54 29.53
N TRP A 609 12.51 28.49 29.50
CA TRP A 609 11.42 28.48 28.55
C TRP A 609 11.90 28.56 27.09
N SER A 610 12.92 29.36 26.83
CA SER A 610 13.53 29.42 25.50
C SER A 610 14.13 28.07 25.08
N ARG A 611 14.85 27.37 25.98
CA ARG A 611 15.39 26.03 25.68
C ARG A 611 14.28 24.99 25.42
N VAL A 612 13.26 24.97 26.27
CA VAL A 612 12.08 24.08 26.08
C VAL A 612 11.38 24.36 24.75
N SER A 613 11.18 25.63 24.40
CA SER A 613 10.59 26.05 23.14
C SER A 613 11.39 25.57 21.93
N HIS A 614 12.71 25.63 21.97
CA HIS A 614 13.57 25.12 20.91
C HIS A 614 13.49 23.59 20.83
N LEU A 615 13.52 22.87 21.95
CA LEU A 615 13.41 21.43 21.98
C LEU A 615 12.08 20.97 21.37
N LEU A 616 10.96 21.50 21.83
CA LEU A 616 9.63 21.21 21.30
C LEU A 616 9.52 21.56 19.81
N GLY A 617 10.03 22.72 19.42
CA GLY A 617 10.03 23.16 18.03
C GLY A 617 10.82 22.21 17.12
N PHE A 618 12.04 21.82 17.50
CA PHE A 618 12.84 20.88 16.72
C PHE A 618 12.20 19.47 16.67
N THR A 619 11.58 19.02 17.77
CA THR A 619 10.86 17.75 17.78
C THR A 619 9.71 17.77 16.78
N LEU A 620 8.87 18.81 16.80
CA LEU A 620 7.73 18.91 15.87
C LEU A 620 8.18 19.08 14.41
N LEU A 621 9.23 19.87 14.16
CA LEU A 621 9.82 19.98 12.83
C LEU A 621 10.36 18.63 12.33
N GLY A 622 11.08 17.90 13.19
CA GLY A 622 11.60 16.57 12.87
C GLY A 622 10.49 15.58 12.54
N LEU A 623 9.42 15.56 13.33
CA LEU A 623 8.25 14.73 13.05
C LEU A 623 7.57 15.14 11.74
N GLY A 624 7.39 16.44 11.48
CA GLY A 624 6.81 16.90 10.21
C GLY A 624 7.65 16.53 9.00
N LEU A 625 8.96 16.63 9.08
CA LEU A 625 9.86 16.19 8.00
C LEU A 625 9.83 14.67 7.83
N LEU A 626 9.74 13.90 8.90
CA LEU A 626 9.55 12.45 8.81
C LEU A 626 8.25 12.09 8.10
N LEU A 627 7.14 12.73 8.48
CA LEU A 627 5.84 12.54 7.81
C LEU A 627 5.92 12.92 6.33
N LEU A 628 6.60 14.01 5.97
CA LEU A 628 6.81 14.39 4.58
C LEU A 628 7.57 13.32 3.80
N VAL A 629 8.64 12.74 4.38
CA VAL A 629 9.41 11.67 3.74
C VAL A 629 8.53 10.44 3.50
N LEU A 630 7.72 10.02 4.49
CA LEU A 630 6.81 8.87 4.35
C LEU A 630 5.76 9.12 3.27
N VAL A 631 5.19 10.33 3.20
CA VAL A 631 4.23 10.70 2.17
C VAL A 631 4.84 10.69 0.78
N VAL A 632 6.06 11.24 0.62
CA VAL A 632 6.79 11.24 -0.65
C VAL A 632 7.14 9.83 -1.07
N ASP A 633 7.60 8.95 -0.15
CA ASP A 633 7.86 7.54 -0.44
C ASP A 633 6.59 6.82 -0.91
N GLY A 634 5.47 7.01 -0.22
CA GLY A 634 4.18 6.46 -0.61
C GLY A 634 3.73 6.94 -1.98
N PHE A 635 3.87 8.23 -2.25
CA PHE A 635 3.54 8.84 -3.54
C PHE A 635 4.39 8.29 -4.69
N LEU A 636 5.70 8.14 -4.49
CA LEU A 636 6.60 7.60 -5.52
C LEU A 636 6.33 6.13 -5.84
N LYS A 637 5.88 5.34 -4.86
CA LYS A 637 5.55 3.92 -5.04
C LYS A 637 4.17 3.68 -5.66
N ARG A 638 3.20 4.52 -5.40
CA ARG A 638 1.79 4.30 -5.80
C ARG A 638 1.17 5.41 -6.66
N GLY A 639 1.70 6.64 -6.58
CA GLY A 639 1.02 7.81 -7.15
C GLY A 639 -0.13 8.31 -6.26
N LEU A 640 -0.96 9.19 -6.82
CA LEU A 640 -2.08 9.81 -6.09
C LEU A 640 -3.44 9.12 -6.28
N PHE A 641 -3.59 8.11 -7.08
CA PHE A 641 -4.79 7.29 -7.42
C PHE A 641 -4.66 6.66 -8.83
#